data_1ad366008031d1e662bfc2be00d15f31
#
_entry.id   1ad366008031d1e662bfc2be00d15f31
#
_cell.length_a   1.000
_cell.length_b   1.000
_cell.length_c   1.000
_cell.angle_alpha   90.00
_cell.angle_beta   90.00
_cell.angle_gamma   90.00
#
_symmetry.space_group_name_H-M   'P 1'
#
loop_
_entity.id
_entity.type
_entity.pdbx_description
1 polymer ?
#
loop_
_entity_poly.entity_id
_entity_poly.type
_entity_poly.pdbx_seq_one_letter_code
_entity_poly.pdbx_strand_id
1 'polypeptide(L)'
;MAVLLSTFIFAQTNVSGTVVDQDNNPIPGANIVFDSTTGAVANFDGEFSLIVKQNPPFELQVSSIGFETATVQVGPNDLILSITLSESENLLDDVVISASRVPQRLFESPVTIEKFDYKDIAQSTGADFYSSLEGLKGVQINSGGLLLQTVSTRGFSTVYNEGFVQLVDGMDNEAPGLSFSAGNLVGMNQLDIFGVELIPGAASALYGANAFKGILLMTSKNPFDFQGTSAYFTNGVTSQDVSGDNHYYDLGVRFAKAFSDKFAVKTTISYVEGLDWGADDRSDRNKPQGTFVPGTTDAADPSTFPDYVGVNVYGSQGVNLNMTNTFLGAVVPGLVQQGLISPAGGATITSIVGNFAPSYFGSQLLQTTGYAESDLTDGIASSFKVDVAAHYRFNGNSELIFNSKIGTGNTILHATNRNMLKNFMLQQHKIEYKTRNLNLRAYTSIEDAGNTHDLSALGGRIANAQPGGIQSGWAGAYLQNYFLNLFGQINPNPIAALNTVLGGILFGGDTSMFDRYVSPKMNYMAHAFARGEADKNMLLPGSAAFKQAYYNATTVPIAKGGAAIEDNSMSNNFEVNYNASELVNGFDLQLGAQARQYVLRSGGSLFTDYDDPIKFSQLGVYTQVQKDLFDGVVKLTGSMRYDKSQYFDGQFTPRIGGLIFLSPTQNLRFSYQTGFQNPSSQDQYIGLDVGQAVLMGSSPDSIDRFNMTFTGSNFNQYTITGPMVMSNSLLANEFLAGSFVPGNLDPVEPQHVMSREFGYRFNGKKVSLDVSAYWSDFSNFIASKNVIVPMYGSLANGSALAALAAGDFKIFSVDNNTNEKVSTMGVTVGLDTKIIDKFDFGASFSYNEMDRSNIDPNFETGFNTPKVRTKFSLGSTELADNFAFNVSARYHNAFLWESSFLNGVIPAMWTFDAAMNFDVPEINSKVKIGAVNFTGKDYMMMPGSGMIGSQYYVTFTLNP
;
A
#
# COMPACT_ATOMS: atom_id res chain seq x y z
N MET A 1 -79.21 4.15 46.32
CA MET A 1 -77.82 4.67 46.46
C MET A 1 -77.06 4.17 45.24
N ALA A 2 -77.05 4.96 44.15
CA ALA A 2 -76.37 4.61 42.92
C ALA A 2 -74.96 5.16 42.98
N VAL A 3 -73.98 4.27 42.98
CA VAL A 3 -72.58 4.64 42.91
C VAL A 3 -72.20 4.92 41.43
N LEU A 4 -71.96 6.20 41.11
CA LEU A 4 -71.42 6.64 39.84
C LEU A 4 -69.91 6.19 39.77
N LEU A 5 -69.58 5.16 39.00
CA LEU A 5 -68.23 4.89 38.53
C LEU A 5 -67.90 5.88 37.40
N SER A 6 -67.15 6.90 37.70
CA SER A 6 -66.49 7.74 36.67
C SER A 6 -65.32 6.98 36.05
N THR A 7 -65.48 6.43 34.86
CA THR A 7 -64.41 5.94 34.02
C THR A 7 -63.68 7.17 33.50
N PHE A 8 -62.40 7.33 33.96
CA PHE A 8 -61.48 8.27 33.31
C PHE A 8 -61.12 7.69 31.93
N ILE A 9 -61.67 8.19 30.86
CA ILE A 9 -61.28 7.97 29.51
C ILE A 9 -60.02 8.84 29.30
N PHE A 10 -58.86 8.23 29.36
CA PHE A 10 -57.65 8.89 28.89
C PHE A 10 -57.75 9.00 27.38
N ALA A 11 -57.84 10.20 26.85
CA ALA A 11 -57.71 10.45 25.43
C ALA A 11 -56.29 10.06 25.01
N GLN A 12 -56.18 9.15 24.03
CA GLN A 12 -54.93 8.79 23.41
C GLN A 12 -54.87 9.40 22.00
N THR A 13 -53.83 10.17 21.75
CA THR A 13 -53.57 10.74 20.41
C THR A 13 -52.47 9.93 19.73
N ASN A 14 -52.77 9.38 18.56
CA ASN A 14 -51.78 8.74 17.74
C ASN A 14 -51.20 9.76 16.75
N VAL A 15 -49.90 10.04 16.84
CA VAL A 15 -49.17 10.91 15.93
C VAL A 15 -48.24 10.03 15.11
N SER A 16 -48.26 10.18 13.81
CA SER A 16 -47.37 9.49 12.88
C SER A 16 -46.73 10.49 11.92
N GLY A 17 -45.67 10.07 11.26
CA GLY A 17 -44.99 10.93 10.29
C GLY A 17 -43.68 10.38 9.81
N THR A 18 -42.96 11.23 9.08
CA THR A 18 -41.63 10.94 8.57
C THR A 18 -40.63 11.98 9.03
N VAL A 19 -39.40 11.57 9.32
CA VAL A 19 -38.27 12.45 9.63
C VAL A 19 -37.30 12.35 8.47
N VAL A 20 -36.99 13.49 7.87
CA VAL A 20 -36.10 13.59 6.68
C VAL A 20 -35.05 14.69 6.90
N ASP A 21 -33.97 14.65 6.11
CA ASP A 21 -32.99 15.72 6.01
C ASP A 21 -33.46 16.86 5.06
N GLN A 22 -32.61 17.84 4.82
CA GLN A 22 -32.87 18.95 3.92
C GLN A 22 -32.96 18.53 2.43
N ASP A 23 -32.37 17.38 2.09
CA ASP A 23 -32.40 16.80 0.75
C ASP A 23 -33.56 15.79 0.59
N ASN A 24 -34.48 15.70 1.56
CA ASN A 24 -35.57 14.73 1.68
C ASN A 24 -35.16 13.28 1.79
N ASN A 25 -33.92 12.97 2.21
CA ASN A 25 -33.54 11.60 2.56
C ASN A 25 -34.10 11.24 3.94
N PRO A 26 -34.62 10.01 4.14
CA PRO A 26 -35.10 9.58 5.45
C PRO A 26 -33.97 9.54 6.48
N ILE A 27 -34.30 9.87 7.73
CA ILE A 27 -33.37 9.80 8.86
C ILE A 27 -33.75 8.62 9.77
N PRO A 28 -33.18 7.43 9.54
CA PRO A 28 -33.43 6.26 10.38
C PRO A 28 -32.91 6.47 11.80
N GLY A 29 -33.66 5.98 12.77
CA GLY A 29 -33.21 6.05 14.15
C GLY A 29 -33.42 7.43 14.81
N ALA A 30 -34.05 8.38 14.14
CA ALA A 30 -34.44 9.64 14.75
C ALA A 30 -35.32 9.40 15.99
N ASN A 31 -35.03 10.08 17.09
CA ASN A 31 -35.78 10.01 18.33
C ASN A 31 -36.87 11.08 18.35
N ILE A 32 -38.11 10.66 18.51
CA ILE A 32 -39.29 11.51 18.67
C ILE A 32 -39.74 11.40 20.10
N VAL A 33 -39.58 12.44 20.91
CA VAL A 33 -39.80 12.43 22.36
C VAL A 33 -40.88 13.43 22.72
N PHE A 34 -41.88 12.97 23.44
CA PHE A 34 -42.92 13.80 24.03
C PHE A 34 -42.54 14.19 25.47
N ASP A 35 -42.19 13.21 26.31
CA ASP A 35 -41.69 13.38 27.65
C ASP A 35 -40.65 12.31 28.03
N SER A 36 -40.15 12.31 29.25
CA SER A 36 -39.13 11.37 29.74
C SER A 36 -39.54 9.89 29.70
N THR A 37 -40.77 9.55 29.39
CA THR A 37 -41.33 8.19 29.40
C THR A 37 -42.05 7.83 28.11
N THR A 38 -42.32 8.80 27.22
CA THR A 38 -43.13 8.62 26.02
C THR A 38 -42.32 9.11 24.80
N GLY A 39 -41.95 8.19 23.94
CA GLY A 39 -41.20 8.47 22.74
C GLY A 39 -41.32 7.34 21.70
N ALA A 40 -40.87 7.61 20.49
CA ALA A 40 -40.74 6.65 19.38
C ALA A 40 -39.42 6.85 18.66
N VAL A 41 -39.02 5.83 17.92
CA VAL A 41 -37.81 5.88 17.07
C VAL A 41 -38.22 5.63 15.63
N ALA A 42 -37.73 6.45 14.71
CA ALA A 42 -38.02 6.30 13.29
C ALA A 42 -37.41 5.01 12.73
N ASN A 43 -38.13 4.35 11.82
CA ASN A 43 -37.71 3.17 11.11
C ASN A 43 -36.69 3.50 9.99
N PHE A 44 -36.32 2.52 9.15
CA PHE A 44 -35.37 2.74 8.04
C PHE A 44 -35.84 3.74 6.98
N ASP A 45 -37.17 3.93 6.87
CA ASP A 45 -37.79 4.88 5.94
C ASP A 45 -38.07 6.24 6.61
N GLY A 46 -37.48 6.47 7.82
CA GLY A 46 -37.71 7.67 8.61
C GLY A 46 -39.10 7.76 9.23
N GLU A 47 -39.96 6.76 9.09
CA GLU A 47 -41.32 6.77 9.58
C GLU A 47 -41.40 6.48 11.09
N PHE A 48 -42.29 7.16 11.74
CA PHE A 48 -42.59 6.93 13.18
C PHE A 48 -44.07 6.90 13.45
N SER A 49 -44.42 6.27 14.56
CA SER A 49 -45.76 6.32 15.15
C SER A 49 -45.62 6.37 16.65
N LEU A 50 -46.28 7.37 17.29
CA LEU A 50 -46.21 7.66 18.72
C LEU A 50 -47.59 7.83 19.29
N ILE A 51 -47.87 7.10 20.36
CA ILE A 51 -49.16 7.26 21.12
C ILE A 51 -48.90 8.13 22.34
N VAL A 52 -49.45 9.33 22.33
CA VAL A 52 -49.37 10.30 23.40
C VAL A 52 -50.67 10.29 24.21
N LYS A 53 -50.56 10.25 25.52
CA LYS A 53 -51.71 10.26 26.43
C LYS A 53 -52.17 11.69 26.77
N GLN A 54 -52.17 12.55 25.78
CA GLN A 54 -52.59 13.96 25.90
C GLN A 54 -53.27 14.39 24.60
N ASN A 55 -54.24 15.27 24.67
CA ASN A 55 -54.82 15.92 23.50
C ASN A 55 -53.92 17.05 22.98
N PRO A 56 -53.80 17.24 21.66
CA PRO A 56 -53.14 18.42 21.13
C PRO A 56 -53.80 19.74 21.60
N PRO A 57 -53.06 20.87 21.70
CA PRO A 57 -51.68 21.01 21.22
C PRO A 57 -50.64 20.53 22.25
N PHE A 58 -49.55 19.94 21.75
CA PHE A 58 -48.34 19.62 22.50
C PHE A 58 -47.11 19.69 21.63
N GLU A 59 -45.94 19.67 22.26
CA GLU A 59 -44.65 19.71 21.59
C GLU A 59 -44.01 18.31 21.52
N LEU A 60 -43.34 18.02 20.37
CA LEU A 60 -42.48 16.90 20.25
C LEU A 60 -41.05 17.42 20.02
N GLN A 61 -40.08 16.86 20.74
CA GLN A 61 -38.66 17.04 20.42
C GLN A 61 -38.24 15.93 19.49
N VAL A 62 -37.72 16.32 18.35
CA VAL A 62 -37.22 15.39 17.34
C VAL A 62 -35.71 15.61 17.17
N SER A 63 -34.96 14.57 17.43
CA SER A 63 -33.49 14.61 17.38
C SER A 63 -32.92 13.39 16.66
N SER A 64 -31.88 13.60 15.95
CA SER A 64 -31.03 12.52 15.38
C SER A 64 -29.57 12.90 15.50
N ILE A 65 -28.70 11.91 15.59
CA ILE A 65 -27.26 12.14 15.67
C ILE A 65 -26.80 12.75 14.36
N GLY A 66 -26.07 13.86 14.42
CA GLY A 66 -25.62 14.61 13.22
C GLY A 66 -26.58 15.69 12.76
N PHE A 67 -27.75 15.87 13.45
CA PHE A 67 -28.76 16.87 13.10
C PHE A 67 -29.06 17.79 14.27
N GLU A 68 -29.50 19.02 13.98
CA GLU A 68 -30.01 19.94 14.98
C GLU A 68 -31.35 19.42 15.51
N THR A 69 -31.54 19.50 16.84
CA THR A 69 -32.80 19.10 17.45
C THR A 69 -33.92 20.05 17.06
N ALA A 70 -34.97 19.53 16.45
CA ALA A 70 -36.18 20.30 16.12
C ALA A 70 -37.24 20.13 17.17
N THR A 71 -37.94 21.25 17.52
CA THR A 71 -39.14 21.23 18.34
C THR A 71 -40.35 21.42 17.44
N VAL A 72 -41.26 20.44 17.39
CA VAL A 72 -42.41 20.41 16.51
C VAL A 72 -43.67 20.55 17.29
N GLN A 73 -44.51 21.54 16.98
CA GLN A 73 -45.80 21.72 17.55
C GLN A 73 -46.84 20.81 16.88
N VAL A 74 -47.52 20.00 17.65
CA VAL A 74 -48.59 19.13 17.15
C VAL A 74 -49.92 19.77 17.41
N GLY A 75 -50.61 20.19 16.36
CA GLY A 75 -51.95 20.76 16.44
C GLY A 75 -53.06 19.68 16.42
N PRO A 76 -54.32 20.06 16.74
CA PRO A 76 -55.45 19.10 16.72
C PRO A 76 -55.75 18.44 15.37
N ASN A 77 -55.32 19.07 14.27
CA ASN A 77 -55.49 18.57 12.91
C ASN A 77 -54.22 18.07 12.25
N ASP A 78 -53.05 18.17 12.95
CA ASP A 78 -51.71 17.89 12.39
C ASP A 78 -51.16 16.60 13.01
N LEU A 79 -51.88 15.49 12.84
CA LEU A 79 -51.48 14.20 13.41
C LEU A 79 -50.57 13.35 12.49
N ILE A 80 -50.38 13.82 11.26
CA ILE A 80 -49.40 13.24 10.31
C ILE A 80 -48.39 14.33 10.03
N LEU A 81 -47.16 14.10 10.43
CA LEU A 81 -46.05 15.09 10.38
C LEU A 81 -45.03 14.75 9.32
N SER A 82 -44.53 15.77 8.62
CA SER A 82 -43.28 15.69 7.88
C SER A 82 -42.27 16.60 8.56
N ILE A 83 -41.24 16.01 9.14
CA ILE A 83 -40.28 16.73 9.99
C ILE A 83 -38.96 16.75 9.29
N THR A 84 -38.49 17.95 8.91
CA THR A 84 -37.17 18.13 8.32
C THR A 84 -36.18 18.54 9.42
N LEU A 85 -35.12 17.81 9.60
CA LEU A 85 -34.00 18.16 10.46
C LEU A 85 -32.89 18.81 9.64
N SER A 86 -32.35 19.92 10.12
CA SER A 86 -31.16 20.53 9.55
C SER A 86 -29.91 19.78 10.03
N GLU A 87 -28.97 19.54 9.14
CA GLU A 87 -27.69 18.97 9.56
C GLU A 87 -26.97 19.91 10.51
N SER A 88 -26.26 19.32 11.47
CA SER A 88 -25.37 20.10 12.34
C SER A 88 -24.18 20.58 11.50
N GLU A 89 -23.96 21.88 11.45
CA GLU A 89 -22.81 22.47 10.73
C GLU A 89 -21.45 22.14 11.38
N ASN A 90 -21.43 21.29 12.39
CA ASN A 90 -20.28 21.01 13.22
C ASN A 90 -19.73 19.62 12.93
N LEU A 91 -18.54 19.52 12.34
CA LEU A 91 -17.84 18.26 12.00
C LEU A 91 -17.77 17.24 13.16
N LEU A 92 -17.74 17.70 14.42
CA LEU A 92 -17.68 16.81 15.59
C LEU A 92 -19.06 16.28 16.05
N ASP A 93 -20.15 16.76 15.48
CA ASP A 93 -21.49 16.21 15.68
C ASP A 93 -21.83 15.09 14.70
N ASP A 94 -20.96 14.85 13.74
CA ASP A 94 -21.08 13.78 12.74
C ASP A 94 -21.19 12.39 13.35
N VAL A 95 -21.99 11.54 12.70
CA VAL A 95 -22.18 10.14 13.10
C VAL A 95 -21.04 9.29 12.55
N VAL A 96 -20.46 8.47 13.41
CA VAL A 96 -19.45 7.46 13.07
C VAL A 96 -19.83 6.11 13.66
N ILE A 97 -19.39 5.03 12.99
CA ILE A 97 -19.66 3.64 13.39
C ILE A 97 -18.36 2.92 13.76
N SER A 98 -17.24 3.40 13.26
CA SER A 98 -15.96 2.70 13.32
C SER A 98 -15.43 2.45 14.73
N ALA A 99 -15.66 3.36 15.67
CA ALA A 99 -15.09 3.23 17.02
C ALA A 99 -15.81 2.22 17.93
N SER A 100 -17.09 1.94 17.66
CA SER A 100 -17.94 1.15 18.55
C SER A 100 -18.76 0.07 17.85
N ARG A 101 -18.71 -0.02 16.52
CA ARG A 101 -19.59 -0.87 15.68
C ARG A 101 -21.08 -0.52 15.81
N VAL A 102 -21.41 0.60 16.45
CA VAL A 102 -22.75 1.20 16.52
C VAL A 102 -22.66 2.69 16.22
N PRO A 103 -23.72 3.33 15.70
CA PRO A 103 -23.74 4.75 15.44
C PRO A 103 -23.53 5.55 16.72
N GLN A 104 -22.57 6.48 16.70
CA GLN A 104 -22.30 7.42 17.80
C GLN A 104 -21.78 8.75 17.23
N ARG A 105 -21.86 9.83 17.99
CA ARG A 105 -21.26 11.09 17.58
C ARG A 105 -19.73 11.01 17.57
N LEU A 106 -19.10 11.62 16.59
CA LEU A 106 -17.64 11.73 16.52
C LEU A 106 -17.09 12.36 17.81
N PHE A 107 -17.77 13.38 18.35
CA PHE A 107 -17.44 14.03 19.62
C PHE A 107 -17.42 13.05 20.81
N GLU A 108 -18.23 12.00 20.77
CA GLU A 108 -18.35 10.98 21.83
C GLU A 108 -17.43 9.77 21.63
N SER A 109 -16.55 9.80 20.65
CA SER A 109 -15.58 8.73 20.42
C SER A 109 -14.36 8.84 21.34
N PRO A 110 -13.99 7.79 22.10
CA PRO A 110 -12.78 7.81 22.96
C PRO A 110 -11.48 7.68 22.17
N VAL A 111 -11.55 7.49 20.86
CA VAL A 111 -10.39 7.43 19.96
C VAL A 111 -10.45 8.52 18.92
N THR A 112 -9.31 8.81 18.30
CA THR A 112 -9.27 9.67 17.12
C THR A 112 -9.97 8.97 15.96
N ILE A 113 -10.88 9.69 15.29
CA ILE A 113 -11.51 9.29 14.04
C ILE A 113 -11.47 10.50 13.12
N GLU A 114 -11.13 10.29 11.86
CA GLU A 114 -11.31 11.28 10.80
C GLU A 114 -12.48 10.81 9.94
N LYS A 115 -13.36 11.71 9.56
CA LYS A 115 -14.50 11.44 8.67
C LYS A 115 -14.33 12.26 7.39
N PHE A 116 -14.75 11.68 6.27
CA PHE A 116 -14.74 12.30 4.96
C PHE A 116 -15.96 11.81 4.19
N ASP A 117 -16.93 12.65 3.99
CA ASP A 117 -18.20 12.26 3.37
C ASP A 117 -18.29 12.66 1.88
N TYR A 118 -19.41 12.38 1.25
CA TYR A 118 -19.62 12.68 -0.17
C TYR A 118 -19.60 14.19 -0.47
N LYS A 119 -19.97 15.04 0.50
CA LYS A 119 -19.92 16.51 0.36
C LYS A 119 -18.47 17.00 0.38
N ASP A 120 -17.67 16.46 1.30
CA ASP A 120 -16.22 16.76 1.36
C ASP A 120 -15.50 16.35 0.07
N ILE A 121 -15.87 15.17 -0.50
CA ILE A 121 -15.33 14.69 -1.79
C ILE A 121 -15.64 15.69 -2.90
N ALA A 122 -16.87 16.18 -2.97
CA ALA A 122 -17.29 17.15 -3.99
C ALA A 122 -16.49 18.47 -3.91
N GLN A 123 -16.10 18.89 -2.70
CA GLN A 123 -15.39 20.13 -2.44
C GLN A 123 -13.86 19.97 -2.44
N SER A 124 -13.34 18.75 -2.37
CA SER A 124 -11.91 18.48 -2.29
C SER A 124 -11.14 19.02 -3.50
N THR A 125 -9.83 19.29 -3.32
CA THR A 125 -8.93 19.72 -4.43
C THR A 125 -8.30 18.55 -5.17
N GLY A 126 -8.42 17.32 -4.66
CA GLY A 126 -7.85 16.13 -5.29
C GLY A 126 -8.48 15.79 -6.63
N ALA A 127 -7.70 15.16 -7.52
CA ALA A 127 -8.18 14.69 -8.81
C ALA A 127 -9.11 13.46 -8.66
N ASP A 128 -8.92 12.68 -7.61
CA ASP A 128 -9.76 11.56 -7.21
C ASP A 128 -9.99 11.57 -5.68
N PHE A 129 -10.87 10.71 -5.18
CA PHE A 129 -11.19 10.73 -3.75
C PHE A 129 -10.08 10.15 -2.87
N TYR A 130 -9.27 9.18 -3.35
CA TYR A 130 -8.15 8.64 -2.56
C TYR A 130 -7.06 9.70 -2.33
N SER A 131 -6.70 10.45 -3.37
CA SER A 131 -5.77 11.58 -3.23
C SER A 131 -6.32 12.66 -2.31
N SER A 132 -7.65 12.83 -2.29
CA SER A 132 -8.34 13.78 -1.41
C SER A 132 -8.25 13.41 0.07
N LEU A 133 -8.11 12.12 0.42
CA LEU A 133 -7.90 11.66 1.80
C LEU A 133 -6.63 12.24 2.44
N GLU A 134 -5.66 12.66 1.65
CA GLU A 134 -4.48 13.36 2.17
C GLU A 134 -4.84 14.68 2.89
N GLY A 135 -6.00 15.26 2.60
CA GLY A 135 -6.55 16.42 3.33
C GLY A 135 -6.81 16.13 4.82
N LEU A 136 -7.11 14.90 5.19
CA LEU A 136 -7.42 14.51 6.56
C LEU A 136 -6.24 14.69 7.52
N LYS A 137 -6.55 14.97 8.78
CA LYS A 137 -5.54 15.17 9.82
C LYS A 137 -4.75 13.89 10.10
N GLY A 138 -3.43 13.99 10.13
CA GLY A 138 -2.54 12.86 10.44
C GLY A 138 -2.40 11.81 9.32
N VAL A 139 -3.09 11.98 8.19
CA VAL A 139 -3.02 11.05 7.05
C VAL A 139 -1.82 11.38 6.16
N GLN A 140 -1.14 10.34 5.71
CA GLN A 140 -0.11 10.37 4.67
C GLN A 140 -0.57 9.47 3.52
N ILE A 141 -0.52 10.00 2.31
CA ILE A 141 -0.71 9.22 1.09
C ILE A 141 0.66 8.97 0.48
N ASN A 142 0.93 7.73 0.09
CA ASN A 142 2.05 7.40 -0.79
C ASN A 142 1.49 6.96 -2.13
N SER A 143 2.07 7.46 -3.20
CA SER A 143 1.68 7.12 -4.55
C SER A 143 2.85 6.43 -5.26
N GLY A 144 2.65 5.18 -5.65
CA GLY A 144 3.58 4.43 -6.49
C GLY A 144 3.31 4.60 -7.98
N GLY A 145 2.15 5.15 -8.32
CA GLY A 145 1.66 5.39 -9.68
C GLY A 145 0.42 6.28 -9.67
N LEU A 146 -0.18 6.48 -10.82
CA LEU A 146 -1.37 7.34 -10.95
C LEU A 146 -2.59 6.78 -10.18
N LEU A 147 -2.76 5.47 -10.16
CA LEU A 147 -3.93 4.79 -9.59
C LEU A 147 -3.64 4.00 -8.31
N LEU A 148 -2.38 3.70 -8.02
CA LEU A 148 -2.00 2.93 -6.85
C LEU A 148 -1.50 3.85 -5.74
N GLN A 149 -2.39 4.10 -4.79
CA GLN A 149 -2.14 4.98 -3.65
C GLN A 149 -2.41 4.22 -2.35
N THR A 150 -1.54 4.40 -1.37
CA THR A 150 -1.68 3.81 -0.05
C THR A 150 -1.86 4.87 1.02
N VAL A 151 -2.78 4.58 1.96
CA VAL A 151 -3.11 5.46 3.10
C VAL A 151 -2.33 5.00 4.32
N SER A 152 -1.60 5.88 4.95
CA SER A 152 -0.84 5.57 6.16
C SER A 152 -1.07 6.59 7.26
N THR A 153 -0.93 6.16 8.52
CA THR A 153 -1.09 7.01 9.71
C THR A 153 -0.05 6.64 10.75
N ARG A 154 0.45 7.64 11.49
CA ARG A 154 1.33 7.46 12.67
C ARG A 154 2.64 6.70 12.41
N GLY A 155 3.11 6.64 11.17
CA GLY A 155 4.36 5.98 10.80
C GLY A 155 4.21 4.65 10.08
N PHE A 156 5.34 4.04 9.74
CA PHE A 156 5.45 2.76 9.04
C PHE A 156 4.74 2.73 7.69
N SER A 157 5.00 3.75 6.91
CA SER A 157 4.45 3.95 5.59
C SER A 157 5.22 3.09 4.58
N THR A 158 4.63 1.99 4.15
CA THR A 158 5.23 1.08 3.18
C THR A 158 4.41 1.02 1.90
N VAL A 159 5.00 0.48 0.83
CA VAL A 159 4.34 0.36 -0.48
C VAL A 159 3.14 -0.58 -0.41
N TYR A 160 3.29 -1.74 0.24
CA TYR A 160 2.21 -2.71 0.43
C TYR A 160 1.20 -2.27 1.47
N ASN A 161 1.60 -1.38 2.39
CA ASN A 161 0.79 -0.87 3.49
C ASN A 161 0.21 -1.96 4.39
N GLU A 162 0.98 -3.00 4.62
CA GLU A 162 0.62 -4.10 5.50
C GLU A 162 0.28 -3.62 6.91
N GLY A 163 -0.68 -4.26 7.52
CA GLY A 163 -1.16 -3.86 8.85
C GLY A 163 -2.06 -2.62 8.87
N PHE A 164 -2.50 -2.12 7.70
CA PHE A 164 -3.50 -1.08 7.56
C PHE A 164 -4.70 -1.63 6.78
N VAL A 165 -5.84 -1.80 7.43
CA VAL A 165 -7.03 -2.44 6.84
C VAL A 165 -7.88 -1.41 6.09
N GLN A 166 -8.31 -1.75 4.88
CA GLN A 166 -9.27 -0.97 4.09
C GLN A 166 -10.54 -1.79 3.87
N LEU A 167 -11.65 -1.38 4.47
CA LEU A 167 -12.94 -2.04 4.31
C LEU A 167 -13.85 -1.25 3.37
N VAL A 168 -14.36 -1.90 2.34
CA VAL A 168 -15.38 -1.39 1.42
C VAL A 168 -16.69 -2.11 1.69
N ASP A 169 -17.69 -1.43 2.23
CA ASP A 169 -18.95 -2.03 2.72
C ASP A 169 -18.72 -3.25 3.63
N GLY A 170 -17.64 -3.18 4.44
CA GLY A 170 -17.21 -4.21 5.36
C GLY A 170 -16.47 -5.39 4.74
N MET A 171 -16.17 -5.39 3.44
CA MET A 171 -15.28 -6.34 2.78
C MET A 171 -13.86 -5.78 2.75
N ASP A 172 -12.88 -6.63 3.04
CA ASP A 172 -11.47 -6.27 3.00
C ASP A 172 -11.01 -6.06 1.55
N ASN A 173 -10.46 -4.88 1.26
CA ASN A 173 -10.01 -4.48 -0.08
C ASN A 173 -8.52 -4.83 -0.33
N GLU A 174 -8.00 -5.79 0.40
CA GLU A 174 -6.66 -6.34 0.23
C GLU A 174 -6.69 -7.51 -0.75
N ALA A 175 -5.69 -7.57 -1.63
CA ALA A 175 -5.44 -8.71 -2.50
C ALA A 175 -4.97 -9.92 -1.66
N PRO A 176 -5.69 -11.06 -1.65
CA PRO A 176 -5.43 -12.17 -0.71
C PRO A 176 -4.05 -12.82 -0.85
N GLY A 177 -3.50 -12.86 -2.06
CA GLY A 177 -2.19 -13.43 -2.37
C GLY A 177 -1.11 -12.36 -2.39
N LEU A 178 -1.24 -11.38 -3.25
CA LEU A 178 -0.23 -10.31 -3.41
C LEU A 178 -0.14 -9.37 -2.18
N SER A 179 -1.05 -9.48 -1.22
CA SER A 179 -1.03 -8.85 0.09
C SER A 179 -0.82 -7.32 0.05
N PHE A 180 -1.42 -6.64 -0.92
CA PHE A 180 -1.42 -5.18 -0.99
C PHE A 180 -2.85 -4.61 -1.00
N SER A 181 -3.00 -3.41 -0.44
CA SER A 181 -4.25 -2.67 -0.54
C SER A 181 -4.44 -2.15 -1.96
N ALA A 182 -5.46 -2.63 -2.65
CA ALA A 182 -5.69 -2.33 -4.06
C ALA A 182 -6.10 -0.86 -4.33
N GLY A 183 -6.33 -0.05 -3.28
CA GLY A 183 -6.56 1.38 -3.35
C GLY A 183 -7.67 1.75 -4.33
N ASN A 184 -7.43 2.74 -5.17
CA ASN A 184 -8.38 3.16 -6.20
C ASN A 184 -8.41 2.24 -7.42
N LEU A 185 -7.43 1.34 -7.58
CA LEU A 185 -7.40 0.42 -8.72
C LEU A 185 -8.66 -0.46 -8.80
N VAL A 186 -9.16 -0.93 -7.65
CA VAL A 186 -10.38 -1.75 -7.55
C VAL A 186 -11.35 -1.25 -6.46
N GLY A 187 -11.15 -0.05 -5.95
CA GLY A 187 -11.94 0.55 -4.88
C GLY A 187 -13.34 0.97 -5.29
N MET A 188 -14.00 1.71 -4.39
CA MET A 188 -15.36 2.21 -4.61
C MET A 188 -15.41 3.33 -5.65
N ASN A 189 -16.50 3.39 -6.44
CA ASN A 189 -16.77 4.54 -7.31
C ASN A 189 -17.14 5.76 -6.45
N GLN A 190 -16.57 6.93 -6.74
CA GLN A 190 -16.81 8.17 -5.98
C GLN A 190 -18.29 8.59 -5.92
N LEU A 191 -19.11 8.28 -6.94
CA LEU A 191 -20.54 8.57 -6.94
C LEU A 191 -21.33 7.75 -5.91
N ASP A 192 -20.81 6.58 -5.51
CA ASP A 192 -21.49 5.68 -4.58
C ASP A 192 -20.96 5.79 -3.14
N ILE A 193 -19.97 6.62 -2.88
CA ILE A 193 -19.46 6.85 -1.52
C ILE A 193 -20.49 7.67 -0.75
N PHE A 194 -20.92 7.12 0.40
CA PHE A 194 -21.67 7.85 1.40
C PHE A 194 -20.75 8.51 2.42
N GLY A 195 -19.76 7.76 2.91
CA GLY A 195 -18.79 8.28 3.85
C GLY A 195 -17.59 7.37 4.03
N VAL A 196 -16.51 7.97 4.46
CA VAL A 196 -15.24 7.34 4.79
C VAL A 196 -14.91 7.68 6.24
N GLU A 197 -14.61 6.65 7.03
CA GLU A 197 -14.16 6.80 8.42
C GLU A 197 -12.77 6.21 8.55
N LEU A 198 -11.85 6.94 9.15
CA LEU A 198 -10.48 6.52 9.36
C LEU A 198 -10.12 6.55 10.85
N ILE A 199 -9.69 5.41 11.38
CA ILE A 199 -9.12 5.30 12.73
C ILE A 199 -7.61 5.14 12.60
N PRO A 200 -6.79 6.11 13.03
CA PRO A 200 -5.35 6.00 13.02
C PRO A 200 -4.84 5.12 14.17
N GLY A 201 -3.81 4.31 13.88
CA GLY A 201 -3.19 3.43 14.88
C GLY A 201 -3.95 2.13 15.13
N ALA A 202 -3.65 1.45 16.25
CA ALA A 202 -4.18 0.13 16.53
C ALA A 202 -5.71 0.11 16.70
N ALA A 203 -6.38 -0.81 15.99
CA ALA A 203 -7.82 -1.04 16.06
C ALA A 203 -8.20 -2.54 16.16
N SER A 204 -7.22 -3.40 16.45
CA SER A 204 -7.37 -4.86 16.43
C SER A 204 -8.42 -5.39 17.39
N ALA A 205 -8.68 -4.72 18.51
CA ALA A 205 -9.66 -5.15 19.51
C ALA A 205 -11.11 -5.26 18.96
N LEU A 206 -11.42 -4.59 17.86
CA LEU A 206 -12.72 -4.67 17.19
C LEU A 206 -12.65 -5.30 15.79
N TYR A 207 -11.57 -5.05 15.08
CA TYR A 207 -11.44 -5.41 13.68
C TYR A 207 -10.53 -6.62 13.43
N GLY A 208 -9.82 -7.09 14.46
CA GLY A 208 -9.00 -8.29 14.44
C GLY A 208 -7.59 -8.06 13.92
N ALA A 209 -6.95 -9.13 13.52
CA ALA A 209 -5.61 -9.12 12.94
C ALA A 209 -5.49 -8.08 11.82
N ASN A 210 -4.31 -7.49 11.68
CA ASN A 210 -3.94 -6.52 10.65
C ASN A 210 -4.57 -5.12 10.79
N ALA A 211 -5.57 -4.88 11.65
CA ALA A 211 -5.95 -3.52 12.04
C ALA A 211 -4.91 -2.94 13.05
N PHE A 212 -3.65 -2.90 12.62
CA PHE A 212 -2.46 -2.69 13.44
C PHE A 212 -1.95 -1.24 13.36
N LYS A 213 -1.89 -0.69 12.14
CA LYS A 213 -1.45 0.68 11.84
C LYS A 213 -2.60 1.65 11.60
N GLY A 214 -3.82 1.14 11.42
CA GLY A 214 -5.02 1.91 11.19
C GLY A 214 -6.07 1.12 10.42
N ILE A 215 -7.22 1.75 10.27
CA ILE A 215 -8.33 1.20 9.48
C ILE A 215 -9.07 2.32 8.75
N LEU A 216 -9.39 2.08 7.47
CA LEU A 216 -10.22 2.90 6.62
C LEU A 216 -11.52 2.14 6.31
N LEU A 217 -12.66 2.71 6.70
CA LEU A 217 -13.97 2.17 6.40
C LEU A 217 -14.64 3.05 5.35
N MET A 218 -15.01 2.47 4.23
CA MET A 218 -15.76 3.12 3.17
C MET A 218 -17.15 2.53 3.10
N THR A 219 -18.17 3.37 3.19
CA THR A 219 -19.58 2.97 3.15
C THR A 219 -20.24 3.53 1.90
N SER A 220 -20.99 2.71 1.21
CA SER A 220 -21.70 3.08 -0.02
C SER A 220 -23.11 3.64 0.26
N LYS A 221 -23.62 4.47 -0.67
CA LYS A 221 -24.97 5.02 -0.66
C LYS A 221 -26.02 3.90 -0.74
N ASN A 222 -27.02 3.95 0.13
CA ASN A 222 -28.13 2.99 0.14
C ASN A 222 -29.08 3.28 -1.05
N PRO A 223 -29.51 2.27 -1.84
CA PRO A 223 -30.36 2.49 -3.01
C PRO A 223 -31.81 2.89 -2.68
N PHE A 224 -32.30 2.71 -1.47
CA PHE A 224 -33.60 3.21 -1.06
C PHE A 224 -33.58 4.72 -0.83
N ASP A 225 -32.47 5.23 -0.26
CA ASP A 225 -32.35 6.61 0.18
C ASP A 225 -31.79 7.50 -0.95
N PHE A 226 -30.83 6.99 -1.73
CA PHE A 226 -30.16 7.70 -2.81
C PHE A 226 -30.55 7.10 -4.16
N GLN A 227 -31.71 7.47 -4.67
CA GLN A 227 -32.24 6.97 -5.94
C GLN A 227 -31.88 7.90 -7.11
N GLY A 228 -32.00 7.39 -8.33
CA GLY A 228 -31.76 8.14 -9.56
C GLY A 228 -30.55 7.68 -10.34
N THR A 229 -30.17 8.49 -11.32
CA THR A 229 -28.98 8.28 -12.14
C THR A 229 -28.04 9.46 -11.97
N SER A 230 -26.83 9.20 -11.56
CA SER A 230 -25.75 10.18 -11.50
C SER A 230 -24.62 9.76 -12.44
N ALA A 231 -23.93 10.73 -13.02
CA ALA A 231 -22.78 10.45 -13.91
C ALA A 231 -21.74 11.55 -13.77
N TYR A 232 -20.48 11.21 -13.94
CA TYR A 232 -19.43 12.21 -14.10
C TYR A 232 -18.50 11.86 -15.28
N PHE A 233 -17.89 12.89 -15.82
CA PHE A 233 -16.81 12.79 -16.79
C PHE A 233 -15.73 13.82 -16.45
N THR A 234 -14.53 13.33 -16.23
CA THR A 234 -13.32 14.12 -16.01
C THR A 234 -12.43 13.99 -17.24
N ASN A 235 -11.98 15.11 -17.75
CA ASN A 235 -10.90 15.19 -18.74
C ASN A 235 -9.76 16.02 -18.15
N GLY A 236 -8.55 15.51 -18.21
CA GLY A 236 -7.40 16.15 -17.59
C GLY A 236 -6.09 15.91 -18.32
N VAL A 237 -5.07 16.57 -17.80
CA VAL A 237 -3.68 16.44 -18.25
C VAL A 237 -2.81 16.22 -17.02
N THR A 238 -1.96 15.19 -17.06
CA THR A 238 -0.82 15.03 -16.16
C THR A 238 0.41 15.63 -16.83
N SER A 239 1.24 16.35 -16.06
CA SER A 239 2.47 16.97 -16.56
C SER A 239 3.63 16.57 -15.66
N GLN A 240 4.69 15.99 -16.25
CA GLN A 240 5.87 15.49 -15.56
C GLN A 240 7.10 15.71 -16.44
N ASP A 241 8.27 16.01 -15.84
CA ASP A 241 9.51 16.25 -16.58
C ASP A 241 9.94 15.05 -17.44
N VAL A 242 9.78 13.81 -16.94
CA VAL A 242 10.20 12.58 -17.63
C VAL A 242 9.21 12.16 -18.72
N SER A 243 7.91 12.13 -18.41
CA SER A 243 6.86 11.62 -19.30
C SER A 243 6.23 12.70 -20.17
N GLY A 244 6.49 14.00 -19.90
CA GLY A 244 5.84 15.12 -20.56
C GLY A 244 4.37 15.29 -20.16
N ASP A 245 3.61 15.93 -21.04
CA ASP A 245 2.18 16.19 -20.87
C ASP A 245 1.37 15.04 -21.46
N ASN A 246 0.52 14.43 -20.62
CA ASN A 246 -0.29 13.27 -21.01
C ASN A 246 -1.76 13.49 -20.65
N HIS A 247 -2.66 13.15 -21.57
CA HIS A 247 -4.08 13.17 -21.31
C HIS A 247 -4.51 12.02 -20.42
N TYR A 248 -5.43 12.30 -19.50
CA TYR A 248 -6.17 11.27 -18.79
C TYR A 248 -7.65 11.59 -18.75
N TYR A 249 -8.46 10.56 -18.62
CA TYR A 249 -9.89 10.69 -18.45
C TYR A 249 -10.40 9.71 -17.40
N ASP A 250 -11.41 10.15 -16.66
CA ASP A 250 -12.12 9.36 -15.66
C ASP A 250 -13.61 9.57 -15.81
N LEU A 251 -14.37 8.51 -15.89
CA LEU A 251 -15.81 8.54 -16.06
C LEU A 251 -16.50 7.53 -15.15
N GLY A 252 -17.71 7.88 -14.72
CA GLY A 252 -18.49 6.98 -13.92
C GLY A 252 -19.97 7.25 -14.03
N VAL A 253 -20.75 6.19 -13.85
CA VAL A 253 -22.20 6.23 -13.81
C VAL A 253 -22.67 5.43 -12.59
N ARG A 254 -23.62 5.98 -11.86
CA ARG A 254 -24.37 5.30 -10.80
C ARG A 254 -25.85 5.34 -11.14
N PHE A 255 -26.49 4.20 -11.01
CA PHE A 255 -27.94 4.06 -11.10
C PHE A 255 -28.45 3.37 -9.84
N ALA A 256 -29.51 3.91 -9.23
CA ALA A 256 -30.17 3.27 -8.11
C ALA A 256 -31.68 3.49 -8.19
N LYS A 257 -32.45 2.45 -7.86
CA LYS A 257 -33.91 2.50 -7.88
C LYS A 257 -34.52 1.57 -6.85
N ALA A 258 -35.42 2.10 -6.05
CA ALA A 258 -36.38 1.32 -5.29
C ALA A 258 -37.59 0.98 -6.18
N PHE A 259 -37.84 -0.29 -6.40
CA PHE A 259 -39.00 -0.78 -7.14
C PHE A 259 -40.23 -0.92 -6.23
N SER A 260 -40.01 -0.99 -4.94
CA SER A 260 -41.01 -0.98 -3.87
C SER A 260 -40.31 -0.63 -2.56
N ASP A 261 -41.05 -0.43 -1.48
CA ASP A 261 -40.52 -0.24 -0.12
C ASP A 261 -39.70 -1.43 0.37
N LYS A 262 -39.79 -2.58 -0.33
CA LYS A 262 -39.10 -3.81 0.02
C LYS A 262 -37.93 -4.18 -0.87
N PHE A 263 -37.85 -3.66 -2.09
CA PHE A 263 -36.84 -4.09 -3.04
C PHE A 263 -36.24 -2.91 -3.79
N ALA A 264 -34.93 -2.77 -3.67
CA ALA A 264 -34.15 -1.79 -4.39
C ALA A 264 -32.87 -2.41 -4.97
N VAL A 265 -32.40 -1.82 -6.05
CA VAL A 265 -31.11 -2.18 -6.67
C VAL A 265 -30.28 -0.93 -6.92
N LYS A 266 -28.96 -1.13 -6.91
CA LYS A 266 -28.02 -0.14 -7.42
C LYS A 266 -26.95 -0.79 -8.28
N THR A 267 -26.40 -0.03 -9.21
CA THR A 267 -25.22 -0.41 -9.99
C THR A 267 -24.35 0.81 -10.23
N THR A 268 -23.05 0.60 -10.18
CA THR A 268 -22.07 1.61 -10.59
C THR A 268 -21.10 1.02 -11.60
N ILE A 269 -20.71 1.83 -12.56
CA ILE A 269 -19.67 1.49 -13.54
C ILE A 269 -18.74 2.68 -13.61
N SER A 270 -17.43 2.46 -13.59
CA SER A 270 -16.44 3.52 -13.84
C SER A 270 -15.25 3.01 -14.63
N TYR A 271 -14.62 3.93 -15.34
CA TYR A 271 -13.41 3.70 -16.09
C TYR A 271 -12.51 4.92 -16.01
N VAL A 272 -11.24 4.69 -15.70
CA VAL A 272 -10.18 5.69 -15.71
C VAL A 272 -9.02 5.16 -16.54
N GLU A 273 -8.38 6.04 -17.31
CA GLU A 273 -7.15 5.75 -18.04
C GLU A 273 -6.28 7.00 -18.14
N GLY A 274 -4.99 6.80 -17.96
CA GLY A 274 -3.95 7.80 -18.11
C GLY A 274 -2.59 7.13 -18.25
N LEU A 275 -1.52 7.91 -18.19
CA LEU A 275 -0.16 7.41 -18.14
C LEU A 275 0.36 7.48 -16.71
N ASP A 276 0.97 6.40 -16.23
CA ASP A 276 1.65 6.36 -14.93
C ASP A 276 2.85 7.32 -14.89
N TRP A 277 3.24 7.73 -13.70
CA TRP A 277 4.41 8.56 -13.49
C TRP A 277 5.67 7.80 -13.92
N GLY A 278 6.30 8.26 -15.00
CA GLY A 278 7.50 7.62 -15.56
C GLY A 278 8.69 7.71 -14.60
N ALA A 279 9.41 6.63 -14.46
CA ALA A 279 10.63 6.56 -13.65
C ALA A 279 11.86 6.46 -14.57
N ASP A 280 12.85 7.34 -14.37
CA ASP A 280 14.12 7.38 -15.12
C ASP A 280 15.29 7.77 -14.21
N ASP A 281 15.33 7.25 -13.00
CA ASP A 281 16.47 7.41 -12.11
C ASP A 281 17.58 6.45 -12.56
N ARG A 282 18.65 7.03 -13.12
CA ARG A 282 19.83 6.30 -13.59
C ARG A 282 21.01 6.40 -12.63
N SER A 283 20.81 6.84 -11.40
CA SER A 283 21.87 6.80 -10.40
C SER A 283 22.26 5.34 -10.08
N ASP A 284 23.53 5.14 -9.69
CA ASP A 284 24.01 3.82 -9.31
C ASP A 284 23.49 3.45 -7.90
N ARG A 285 22.82 2.31 -7.78
CA ARG A 285 22.30 1.80 -6.48
C ARG A 285 23.39 1.55 -5.45
N ASN A 286 24.56 1.16 -5.92
CA ASN A 286 25.67 0.68 -5.09
C ASN A 286 26.66 1.80 -4.74
N LYS A 287 26.49 2.99 -5.32
CA LYS A 287 27.42 4.11 -5.14
C LYS A 287 26.71 5.36 -4.67
N PRO A 288 27.30 6.11 -3.70
CA PRO A 288 26.75 7.39 -3.29
C PRO A 288 26.57 8.34 -4.48
N GLN A 289 25.50 9.12 -4.44
CA GLN A 289 25.26 10.17 -5.42
C GLN A 289 26.44 11.14 -5.48
N GLY A 290 26.92 11.46 -6.68
CA GLY A 290 28.10 12.31 -6.89
C GLY A 290 29.43 11.55 -6.86
N THR A 291 29.44 10.21 -6.93
CA THR A 291 30.67 9.44 -7.16
C THR A 291 31.22 9.76 -8.55
N PHE A 292 32.50 10.12 -8.59
CA PHE A 292 33.21 10.39 -9.83
C PHE A 292 34.17 9.26 -10.21
N VAL A 293 34.41 9.14 -11.49
CA VAL A 293 35.44 8.21 -12.00
C VAL A 293 36.79 8.60 -11.43
N PRO A 294 37.58 7.66 -10.87
CA PRO A 294 38.88 7.97 -10.30
C PRO A 294 39.79 8.72 -11.28
N GLY A 295 40.26 9.91 -10.88
CA GLY A 295 41.15 10.75 -11.67
C GLY A 295 40.48 11.59 -12.76
N THR A 296 39.14 11.68 -12.77
CA THR A 296 38.37 12.53 -13.69
C THR A 296 37.31 13.35 -12.92
N THR A 297 36.62 14.24 -13.64
CA THR A 297 35.44 14.96 -13.16
C THR A 297 34.13 14.34 -13.67
N ASP A 298 34.20 13.17 -14.33
CA ASP A 298 33.05 12.54 -14.95
C ASP A 298 32.28 11.73 -13.89
N ALA A 299 30.97 11.91 -13.86
CA ALA A 299 30.09 11.16 -12.98
C ALA A 299 30.08 9.66 -13.33
N ALA A 300 29.82 8.83 -12.33
CA ALA A 300 29.62 7.40 -12.55
C ALA A 300 28.39 7.17 -13.43
N ASP A 301 28.56 6.43 -14.51
CA ASP A 301 27.49 6.02 -15.42
C ASP A 301 27.74 4.58 -15.95
N PRO A 302 26.83 3.97 -16.70
CA PRO A 302 26.98 2.61 -17.21
C PRO A 302 28.24 2.40 -18.06
N SER A 303 28.68 3.45 -18.78
CA SER A 303 29.89 3.33 -19.64
C SER A 303 31.16 3.38 -18.82
N THR A 304 31.09 3.86 -17.59
CA THR A 304 32.23 4.23 -16.77
C THR A 304 32.56 3.22 -15.70
N PHE A 305 31.57 2.61 -15.10
CA PHE A 305 31.76 1.60 -14.06
C PHE A 305 31.28 0.22 -14.52
N PRO A 306 32.16 -0.78 -14.55
CA PRO A 306 31.78 -2.12 -14.98
C PRO A 306 30.71 -2.78 -14.10
N ASP A 307 30.64 -2.41 -12.82
CA ASP A 307 29.68 -2.90 -11.82
C ASP A 307 28.47 -1.99 -11.61
N TYR A 308 28.22 -1.04 -12.51
CA TYR A 308 27.11 -0.10 -12.41
C TYR A 308 25.74 -0.80 -12.46
N VAL A 309 24.88 -0.46 -11.49
CA VAL A 309 23.48 -0.91 -11.41
C VAL A 309 22.56 0.30 -11.27
N GLY A 310 22.00 0.76 -12.37
CA GLY A 310 21.06 1.90 -12.36
C GLY A 310 19.76 1.58 -11.62
N VAL A 311 19.21 2.57 -10.93
CA VAL A 311 17.97 2.42 -10.14
C VAL A 311 16.79 1.98 -11.02
N ASN A 312 16.52 2.70 -12.12
CA ASN A 312 15.49 2.33 -13.09
C ASN A 312 16.08 1.72 -14.37
N VAL A 313 17.07 0.83 -14.22
CA VAL A 313 17.66 0.04 -15.29
C VAL A 313 17.39 -1.43 -15.01
N TYR A 314 16.64 -2.08 -15.88
CA TYR A 314 16.11 -3.43 -15.67
C TYR A 314 16.85 -4.45 -16.54
N GLY A 315 17.04 -5.64 -15.98
CA GLY A 315 17.74 -6.71 -16.68
C GLY A 315 19.25 -6.55 -16.75
N SER A 316 19.82 -5.61 -15.99
CA SER A 316 21.25 -5.60 -15.72
C SER A 316 21.60 -6.85 -14.90
N GLN A 317 22.36 -7.74 -15.45
CA GLN A 317 22.79 -8.98 -14.80
C GLN A 317 24.28 -8.97 -14.50
N GLY A 318 24.62 -9.32 -13.25
CA GLY A 318 25.99 -9.42 -12.81
C GLY A 318 26.68 -10.68 -13.35
N VAL A 319 27.82 -10.48 -13.98
CA VAL A 319 28.73 -11.57 -14.39
C VAL A 319 29.99 -11.43 -13.54
N ASN A 320 30.14 -12.30 -12.56
CA ASN A 320 31.36 -12.33 -11.75
C ASN A 320 32.45 -13.11 -12.52
N LEU A 321 33.45 -12.39 -12.97
CA LEU A 321 34.55 -12.96 -13.76
C LEU A 321 35.84 -12.91 -12.97
N ASN A 322 36.48 -14.09 -12.85
CA ASN A 322 37.90 -14.11 -12.55
C ASN A 322 38.63 -13.66 -13.79
N MET A 323 39.05 -12.38 -13.84
CA MET A 323 39.62 -11.74 -15.02
C MET A 323 40.91 -12.44 -15.47
N THR A 324 41.73 -12.96 -14.52
CA THR A 324 42.94 -13.71 -14.84
C THR A 324 42.63 -15.03 -15.53
N ASN A 325 41.74 -15.85 -14.98
CA ASN A 325 41.34 -17.12 -15.55
C ASN A 325 40.64 -16.94 -16.89
N THR A 326 39.85 -15.89 -17.03
CA THR A 326 39.19 -15.58 -18.30
C THR A 326 40.17 -15.09 -19.36
N PHE A 327 41.14 -14.27 -18.99
CA PHE A 327 42.20 -13.87 -19.88
C PHE A 327 42.99 -15.10 -20.41
N LEU A 328 43.37 -16.00 -19.52
CA LEU A 328 44.12 -17.20 -19.89
C LEU A 328 43.28 -18.22 -20.66
N GLY A 329 42.02 -18.41 -20.30
CA GLY A 329 41.15 -19.44 -20.88
C GLY A 329 40.37 -19.04 -22.13
N ALA A 330 40.15 -17.75 -22.36
CA ALA A 330 39.38 -17.27 -23.50
C ALA A 330 40.14 -16.26 -24.38
N VAL A 331 40.77 -15.24 -23.79
CA VAL A 331 41.41 -14.17 -24.56
C VAL A 331 42.69 -14.70 -25.26
N VAL A 332 43.57 -15.35 -24.54
CA VAL A 332 44.81 -15.89 -25.10
C VAL A 332 44.55 -16.93 -26.20
N PRO A 333 43.68 -17.93 -26.01
CA PRO A 333 43.32 -18.87 -27.12
C PRO A 333 42.65 -18.17 -28.30
N GLY A 334 41.80 -17.15 -28.05
CA GLY A 334 41.17 -16.35 -29.10
C GLY A 334 42.21 -15.59 -29.97
N LEU A 335 43.22 -15.02 -29.36
CA LEU A 335 44.33 -14.35 -30.05
C LEU A 335 45.15 -15.35 -30.88
N VAL A 336 45.33 -16.56 -30.38
CA VAL A 336 45.99 -17.64 -31.13
C VAL A 336 45.17 -18.06 -32.35
N GLN A 337 43.87 -18.26 -32.14
CA GLN A 337 42.95 -18.65 -33.22
C GLN A 337 42.85 -17.60 -34.34
N GLN A 338 42.92 -16.33 -33.99
CA GLN A 338 42.91 -15.21 -34.93
C GLN A 338 44.31 -15.03 -35.62
N GLY A 339 45.30 -15.82 -35.26
CA GLY A 339 46.65 -15.71 -35.79
C GLY A 339 47.42 -14.48 -35.32
N LEU A 340 46.90 -13.79 -34.29
CA LEU A 340 47.53 -12.59 -33.75
C LEU A 340 48.74 -12.91 -32.87
N ILE A 341 48.77 -14.09 -32.24
CA ILE A 341 49.90 -14.66 -31.53
C ILE A 341 50.12 -16.12 -31.99
N SER A 342 51.38 -16.59 -31.96
CA SER A 342 51.63 -17.98 -32.24
C SER A 342 51.15 -18.92 -31.13
N PRO A 343 50.85 -20.20 -31.40
CA PRO A 343 50.52 -21.17 -30.34
C PRO A 343 51.57 -21.27 -29.26
N ALA A 344 52.84 -21.19 -29.58
CA ALA A 344 53.97 -21.16 -28.65
C ALA A 344 53.92 -19.87 -27.78
N GLY A 345 53.63 -18.73 -28.39
CA GLY A 345 53.44 -17.45 -27.71
C GLY A 345 52.26 -17.51 -26.71
N GLY A 346 51.14 -18.10 -27.13
CA GLY A 346 49.98 -18.31 -26.24
C GLY A 346 50.32 -19.20 -25.04
N ALA A 347 51.01 -20.31 -25.25
CA ALA A 347 51.48 -21.19 -24.19
C ALA A 347 52.43 -20.48 -23.23
N THR A 348 53.29 -19.63 -23.72
CA THR A 348 54.22 -18.81 -22.92
C THR A 348 53.43 -17.81 -22.07
N ILE A 349 52.47 -17.06 -22.61
CA ILE A 349 51.63 -16.11 -21.91
C ILE A 349 50.86 -16.85 -20.80
N THR A 350 50.25 -17.97 -21.09
CA THR A 350 49.48 -18.77 -20.10
C THR A 350 50.37 -19.21 -18.94
N SER A 351 51.60 -19.68 -19.24
CA SER A 351 52.55 -20.08 -18.20
C SER A 351 53.01 -18.92 -17.36
N ILE A 352 53.27 -17.74 -17.92
CA ILE A 352 53.74 -16.57 -17.19
C ILE A 352 52.63 -16.04 -16.27
N VAL A 353 51.44 -15.74 -16.82
CA VAL A 353 50.35 -15.17 -16.02
C VAL A 353 49.85 -16.17 -15.00
N GLY A 354 49.75 -17.45 -15.34
CA GLY A 354 49.31 -18.50 -14.43
C GLY A 354 50.26 -18.75 -13.27
N ASN A 355 51.56 -18.62 -13.47
CA ASN A 355 52.57 -18.90 -12.44
C ASN A 355 52.98 -17.67 -11.64
N PHE A 356 53.04 -16.49 -12.26
CA PHE A 356 53.57 -15.29 -11.62
C PHE A 356 52.53 -14.25 -11.26
N ALA A 357 51.34 -14.30 -11.86
CA ALA A 357 50.26 -13.31 -11.61
C ALA A 357 48.86 -13.96 -11.57
N PRO A 358 48.65 -15.04 -10.79
CA PRO A 358 47.40 -15.78 -10.82
C PRO A 358 46.16 -14.97 -10.32
N SER A 359 46.39 -13.92 -9.54
CA SER A 359 45.33 -13.02 -9.05
C SER A 359 45.46 -11.58 -9.57
N TYR A 360 46.30 -11.35 -10.57
CA TYR A 360 46.71 -10.02 -10.99
C TYR A 360 45.56 -9.14 -11.48
N PHE A 361 44.66 -9.70 -12.31
CA PHE A 361 43.48 -8.98 -12.76
C PHE A 361 42.28 -9.09 -11.79
N GLY A 362 42.42 -9.90 -10.72
CA GLY A 362 41.39 -10.09 -9.71
C GLY A 362 40.10 -10.71 -10.23
N SER A 363 39.11 -10.69 -9.38
CA SER A 363 37.73 -10.95 -9.75
C SER A 363 37.00 -9.60 -9.90
N GLN A 364 36.27 -9.45 -10.99
CA GLN A 364 35.50 -8.23 -11.25
C GLN A 364 34.04 -8.58 -11.56
N LEU A 365 33.13 -7.89 -10.89
CA LEU A 365 31.72 -7.94 -11.23
C LEU A 365 31.48 -7.03 -12.43
N LEU A 366 31.04 -7.60 -13.55
CA LEU A 366 30.55 -6.86 -14.70
C LEU A 366 29.02 -6.88 -14.66
N GLN A 367 28.41 -5.74 -14.90
CA GLN A 367 26.95 -5.65 -15.05
C GLN A 367 26.62 -5.37 -16.52
N THR A 368 25.64 -6.07 -17.09
CA THR A 368 25.13 -5.75 -18.43
C THR A 368 24.38 -4.41 -18.40
N THR A 369 24.20 -3.80 -19.56
CA THR A 369 23.64 -2.45 -19.67
C THR A 369 22.16 -2.40 -19.28
N GLY A 370 21.37 -3.44 -19.54
CA GLY A 370 19.95 -3.50 -19.23
C GLY A 370 19.08 -2.59 -20.12
N TYR A 371 17.82 -2.38 -19.71
CA TYR A 371 16.80 -1.63 -20.44
C TYR A 371 16.17 -0.56 -19.55
N ALA A 372 15.75 0.57 -20.12
CA ALA A 372 14.97 1.57 -19.42
C ALA A 372 13.54 1.07 -19.17
N GLU A 373 12.83 1.66 -18.20
CA GLU A 373 11.43 1.33 -17.91
C GLU A 373 10.53 1.52 -19.13
N SER A 374 10.71 2.62 -19.84
CA SER A 374 9.98 2.93 -21.08
C SER A 374 10.20 1.95 -22.23
N ASP A 375 11.25 1.11 -22.18
CA ASP A 375 11.47 0.04 -23.14
C ASP A 375 10.64 -1.22 -22.83
N LEU A 376 10.26 -1.39 -21.55
CA LEU A 376 9.65 -2.60 -21.01
C LEU A 376 8.16 -2.47 -20.69
N THR A 377 7.63 -1.24 -20.60
CA THR A 377 6.22 -1.00 -20.33
C THR A 377 5.68 0.16 -21.15
N ASP A 378 4.39 0.10 -21.47
CA ASP A 378 3.65 1.20 -22.12
C ASP A 378 3.25 2.30 -21.13
N GLY A 379 3.47 2.07 -19.83
CA GLY A 379 3.13 3.02 -18.76
C GLY A 379 1.64 3.29 -18.59
N ILE A 380 0.75 2.56 -19.26
CA ILE A 380 -0.68 2.80 -19.18
C ILE A 380 -1.20 2.40 -17.81
N ALA A 381 -1.76 3.37 -17.09
CA ALA A 381 -2.53 3.18 -15.88
C ALA A 381 -4.01 3.22 -16.22
N SER A 382 -4.75 2.16 -15.92
CA SER A 382 -6.18 2.11 -16.17
C SER A 382 -6.92 1.28 -15.13
N SER A 383 -8.19 1.61 -14.89
CA SER A 383 -9.06 0.85 -14.00
C SER A 383 -10.48 0.83 -14.54
N PHE A 384 -11.07 -0.35 -14.59
CA PHE A 384 -12.48 -0.57 -14.87
C PHE A 384 -13.14 -1.22 -13.67
N LYS A 385 -14.23 -0.63 -13.18
CA LYS A 385 -14.94 -1.09 -11.98
C LYS A 385 -16.43 -1.23 -12.23
N VAL A 386 -17.00 -2.32 -11.73
CA VAL A 386 -18.43 -2.56 -11.73
C VAL A 386 -18.84 -2.99 -10.32
N ASP A 387 -19.88 -2.37 -9.79
CA ASP A 387 -20.52 -2.76 -8.53
C ASP A 387 -22.02 -2.91 -8.77
N VAL A 388 -22.60 -4.01 -8.29
CA VAL A 388 -24.04 -4.29 -8.37
C VAL A 388 -24.51 -4.74 -6.99
N ALA A 389 -25.54 -4.09 -6.45
CA ALA A 389 -26.15 -4.50 -5.20
C ALA A 389 -27.67 -4.60 -5.32
N ALA A 390 -28.24 -5.60 -4.67
CA ALA A 390 -29.67 -5.80 -4.50
C ALA A 390 -30.00 -5.84 -3.00
N HIS A 391 -30.98 -5.06 -2.62
CA HIS A 391 -31.42 -4.88 -1.25
C HIS A 391 -32.86 -5.34 -1.11
N TYR A 392 -33.14 -6.17 -0.11
CA TYR A 392 -34.49 -6.63 0.18
C TYR A 392 -34.82 -6.44 1.66
N ARG A 393 -35.79 -5.58 1.94
CA ARG A 393 -36.32 -5.33 3.28
C ARG A 393 -37.51 -6.27 3.57
N PHE A 394 -37.37 -7.11 4.57
CA PHE A 394 -38.49 -7.95 5.05
C PHE A 394 -39.53 -7.12 5.76
N ASN A 395 -39.04 -6.13 6.53
CA ASN A 395 -39.82 -5.13 7.27
C ASN A 395 -38.90 -3.92 7.53
N GLY A 396 -39.40 -2.86 8.18
CA GLY A 396 -38.61 -1.64 8.48
C GLY A 396 -37.38 -1.85 9.37
N ASN A 397 -37.13 -3.07 9.88
CA ASN A 397 -36.02 -3.36 10.81
C ASN A 397 -35.11 -4.51 10.34
N SER A 398 -35.35 -5.07 9.15
CA SER A 398 -34.52 -6.19 8.66
C SER A 398 -34.33 -6.14 7.15
N GLU A 399 -33.09 -6.28 6.72
CA GLU A 399 -32.64 -6.13 5.33
C GLU A 399 -31.67 -7.24 4.96
N LEU A 400 -31.83 -7.80 3.76
CA LEU A 400 -30.90 -8.71 3.12
C LEU A 400 -30.25 -7.98 1.95
N ILE A 401 -28.93 -8.02 1.90
CA ILE A 401 -28.14 -7.36 0.87
C ILE A 401 -27.30 -8.40 0.15
N PHE A 402 -27.39 -8.41 -1.16
CA PHE A 402 -26.45 -9.08 -2.04
C PHE A 402 -25.63 -8.00 -2.75
N ASN A 403 -24.29 -8.15 -2.76
CA ASN A 403 -23.40 -7.20 -3.44
C ASN A 403 -22.30 -7.95 -4.18
N SER A 404 -22.00 -7.52 -5.40
CA SER A 404 -20.92 -8.05 -6.24
C SER A 404 -20.12 -6.90 -6.81
N LYS A 405 -18.84 -6.85 -6.48
CA LYS A 405 -17.86 -5.86 -6.95
C LYS A 405 -16.80 -6.54 -7.77
N ILE A 406 -16.47 -5.98 -8.92
CA ILE A 406 -15.41 -6.44 -9.81
C ILE A 406 -14.61 -5.21 -10.23
N GLY A 407 -13.31 -5.23 -9.97
CA GLY A 407 -12.39 -4.23 -10.47
C GLY A 407 -11.23 -4.89 -11.21
N THR A 408 -10.85 -4.31 -12.34
CA THR A 408 -9.67 -4.74 -13.10
C THR A 408 -8.90 -3.52 -13.56
N GLY A 409 -7.57 -3.65 -13.65
CA GLY A 409 -6.76 -2.51 -14.08
C GLY A 409 -5.31 -2.83 -14.35
N ASN A 410 -4.63 -1.80 -14.83
CA ASN A 410 -3.22 -1.77 -15.13
C ASN A 410 -2.56 -0.64 -14.34
N THR A 411 -1.37 -0.87 -13.80
CA THR A 411 -0.54 0.16 -13.16
C THR A 411 0.82 -0.43 -12.81
N ILE A 412 1.77 0.41 -12.48
CA ILE A 412 3.07 -0.06 -11.97
C ILE A 412 3.00 -0.16 -10.45
N LEU A 413 3.24 -1.36 -9.92
CA LEU A 413 3.42 -1.61 -8.50
C LEU A 413 4.91 -1.47 -8.15
N HIS A 414 5.23 -0.46 -7.35
CA HIS A 414 6.57 -0.26 -6.80
C HIS A 414 6.71 -1.05 -5.50
N ALA A 415 7.47 -2.11 -5.51
CA ALA A 415 7.64 -3.07 -4.40
C ALA A 415 9.12 -3.36 -4.15
N THR A 416 9.50 -4.58 -3.80
CA THR A 416 10.92 -5.04 -3.80
C THR A 416 11.54 -4.92 -5.19
N ASN A 417 10.73 -5.15 -6.24
CA ASN A 417 10.99 -4.80 -7.62
C ASN A 417 9.85 -3.91 -8.14
N ARG A 418 10.02 -3.35 -9.33
CA ARG A 418 8.89 -2.73 -10.03
C ARG A 418 8.20 -3.79 -10.89
N ASN A 419 6.90 -3.95 -10.65
CA ASN A 419 6.06 -4.92 -11.33
C ASN A 419 5.02 -4.18 -12.18
N MET A 420 4.84 -4.60 -13.43
CA MET A 420 3.72 -4.15 -14.24
C MET A 420 2.50 -5.01 -13.89
N LEU A 421 1.57 -4.49 -13.11
CA LEU A 421 0.24 -5.09 -12.97
C LEU A 421 -0.48 -4.89 -14.29
N LYS A 422 -0.86 -5.97 -14.96
CA LYS A 422 -1.56 -5.92 -16.24
C LYS A 422 -2.78 -6.83 -16.25
N ASN A 423 -3.94 -6.24 -16.45
CA ASN A 423 -5.23 -6.92 -16.30
C ASN A 423 -5.42 -7.56 -14.91
N PHE A 424 -4.78 -6.98 -13.90
CA PHE A 424 -5.01 -7.38 -12.51
C PHE A 424 -6.49 -7.25 -12.18
N MET A 425 -7.08 -8.25 -11.51
CA MET A 425 -8.48 -8.26 -11.18
C MET A 425 -8.71 -8.67 -9.72
N LEU A 426 -9.60 -7.96 -9.04
CA LEU A 426 -10.13 -8.34 -7.74
C LEU A 426 -11.66 -8.40 -7.82
N GLN A 427 -12.23 -9.54 -7.44
CA GLN A 427 -13.66 -9.75 -7.36
C GLN A 427 -14.08 -9.96 -5.91
N GLN A 428 -15.17 -9.34 -5.51
CA GLN A 428 -15.73 -9.48 -4.17
C GLN A 428 -17.24 -9.76 -4.25
N HIS A 429 -17.69 -10.80 -3.57
CA HIS A 429 -19.10 -11.18 -3.55
C HIS A 429 -19.56 -11.31 -2.12
N LYS A 430 -20.61 -10.60 -1.74
CA LYS A 430 -21.11 -10.50 -0.37
C LYS A 430 -22.60 -10.84 -0.29
N ILE A 431 -22.96 -11.55 0.76
CA ILE A 431 -24.32 -11.62 1.28
C ILE A 431 -24.34 -11.12 2.72
N GLU A 432 -25.23 -10.22 3.03
CA GLU A 432 -25.33 -9.62 4.35
C GLU A 432 -26.78 -9.53 4.81
N TYR A 433 -27.05 -10.00 6.03
CA TYR A 433 -28.34 -9.85 6.68
C TYR A 433 -28.22 -8.91 7.87
N LYS A 434 -28.94 -7.81 7.84
CA LYS A 434 -28.96 -6.80 8.90
C LYS A 434 -30.31 -6.76 9.58
N THR A 435 -30.27 -6.64 10.91
CA THR A 435 -31.39 -6.18 11.71
C THR A 435 -30.93 -5.04 12.60
N ARG A 436 -31.82 -4.49 13.43
CA ARG A 436 -31.46 -3.48 14.42
C ARG A 436 -30.29 -3.92 15.32
N ASN A 437 -30.27 -5.20 15.71
CA ASN A 437 -29.31 -5.73 16.69
C ASN A 437 -28.36 -6.77 16.16
N LEU A 438 -28.60 -7.33 14.97
CA LEU A 438 -27.79 -8.41 14.39
C LEU A 438 -27.32 -8.03 12.99
N ASN A 439 -26.02 -8.25 12.75
CA ASN A 439 -25.43 -8.20 11.43
C ASN A 439 -24.69 -9.53 11.16
N LEU A 440 -25.09 -10.21 10.11
CA LEU A 440 -24.46 -11.43 9.60
C LEU A 440 -23.93 -11.13 8.22
N ARG A 441 -22.64 -11.37 7.99
CA ARG A 441 -21.99 -11.13 6.71
C ARG A 441 -21.16 -12.33 6.32
N ALA A 442 -21.30 -12.74 5.05
CA ALA A 442 -20.40 -13.69 4.40
C ALA A 442 -19.93 -13.09 3.09
N TYR A 443 -18.63 -13.16 2.80
CA TYR A 443 -18.08 -12.69 1.53
C TYR A 443 -16.86 -13.48 1.11
N THR A 444 -16.58 -13.44 -0.19
CA THR A 444 -15.33 -13.95 -0.76
C THR A 444 -14.64 -12.82 -1.53
N SER A 445 -13.30 -12.77 -1.43
CA SER A 445 -12.44 -11.95 -2.29
C SER A 445 -11.60 -12.89 -3.13
N ILE A 446 -11.60 -12.70 -4.45
CA ILE A 446 -10.90 -13.54 -5.44
C ILE A 446 -9.99 -12.61 -6.23
N GLU A 447 -8.73 -12.93 -6.22
CA GLU A 447 -7.68 -12.23 -6.95
C GLU A 447 -7.31 -13.00 -8.23
N ASP A 448 -6.95 -12.26 -9.27
CA ASP A 448 -6.33 -12.78 -10.48
C ASP A 448 -5.23 -11.80 -10.90
N ALA A 449 -3.99 -12.24 -10.86
CA ALA A 449 -2.83 -11.42 -11.24
C ALA A 449 -2.84 -11.04 -12.73
N GLY A 450 -3.65 -11.67 -13.57
CA GLY A 450 -3.76 -11.39 -14.99
C GLY A 450 -2.46 -11.66 -15.76
N ASN A 451 -1.95 -10.63 -16.43
CA ASN A 451 -0.69 -10.68 -17.18
C ASN A 451 0.43 -9.91 -16.44
N THR A 452 0.37 -9.87 -15.13
CA THR A 452 1.36 -9.20 -14.29
C THR A 452 2.74 -9.80 -14.47
N HIS A 453 3.77 -8.96 -14.51
CA HIS A 453 5.15 -9.40 -14.66
C HIS A 453 6.14 -8.46 -13.97
N ASP A 454 7.26 -9.04 -13.54
CA ASP A 454 8.39 -8.34 -12.94
C ASP A 454 9.27 -7.72 -14.03
N LEU A 455 9.53 -6.39 -13.94
CA LEU A 455 10.33 -5.68 -14.96
C LEU A 455 11.80 -6.09 -14.93
N SER A 456 12.37 -6.42 -13.77
CA SER A 456 13.76 -6.84 -13.64
C SER A 456 13.96 -8.23 -14.26
N ALA A 457 13.06 -9.15 -13.95
CA ALA A 457 13.06 -10.47 -14.60
C ALA A 457 12.85 -10.36 -16.11
N LEU A 458 11.89 -9.55 -16.56
CA LEU A 458 11.60 -9.31 -17.97
C LEU A 458 12.85 -8.81 -18.72
N GLY A 459 13.46 -7.74 -18.22
CA GLY A 459 14.67 -7.19 -18.80
C GLY A 459 15.81 -8.21 -18.87
N GLY A 460 15.99 -9.01 -17.81
CA GLY A 460 16.98 -10.07 -17.74
C GLY A 460 16.74 -11.21 -18.75
N ARG A 461 15.48 -11.60 -18.96
CA ARG A 461 15.12 -12.61 -19.97
C ARG A 461 15.35 -12.09 -21.38
N ILE A 462 15.01 -10.84 -21.66
CA ILE A 462 15.27 -10.21 -22.95
C ILE A 462 16.77 -10.09 -23.18
N ALA A 463 17.54 -9.63 -22.19
CA ALA A 463 19.00 -9.53 -22.28
C ALA A 463 19.65 -10.90 -22.55
N ASN A 464 19.15 -11.97 -21.93
CA ASN A 464 19.69 -13.32 -22.16
C ASN A 464 19.23 -13.95 -23.48
N ALA A 465 18.20 -13.42 -24.14
CA ALA A 465 17.75 -13.88 -25.45
C ALA A 465 18.61 -13.37 -26.62
N GLN A 466 19.61 -12.51 -26.37
CA GLN A 466 20.59 -12.08 -27.37
C GLN A 466 21.47 -13.25 -27.88
N PRO A 467 22.10 -13.11 -29.05
CA PRO A 467 22.97 -14.16 -29.59
C PRO A 467 24.10 -14.55 -28.62
N GLY A 468 24.20 -15.84 -28.28
CA GLY A 468 25.15 -16.37 -27.30
C GLY A 468 24.80 -16.08 -25.84
N GLY A 469 23.68 -15.40 -25.55
CA GLY A 469 23.25 -15.03 -24.22
C GLY A 469 24.20 -14.03 -23.53
N ILE A 470 24.01 -13.83 -22.22
CA ILE A 470 24.84 -12.90 -21.46
C ILE A 470 26.24 -13.46 -21.24
N GLN A 471 26.38 -14.72 -20.86
CA GLN A 471 27.65 -15.29 -20.46
C GLN A 471 28.64 -15.43 -21.65
N SER A 472 28.22 -16.01 -22.77
CA SER A 472 29.09 -16.24 -23.93
C SER A 472 29.03 -15.11 -24.95
N GLY A 473 27.88 -14.51 -25.15
CA GLY A 473 27.66 -13.43 -26.12
C GLY A 473 28.19 -12.10 -25.58
N TRP A 474 27.49 -11.51 -24.61
CA TRP A 474 27.81 -10.18 -24.13
C TRP A 474 29.15 -10.14 -23.37
N ALA A 475 29.32 -10.99 -22.35
CA ALA A 475 30.54 -11.00 -21.55
C ALA A 475 31.76 -11.41 -22.34
N GLY A 476 31.62 -12.35 -23.30
CA GLY A 476 32.69 -12.73 -24.18
C GLY A 476 33.16 -11.57 -25.09
N ALA A 477 32.22 -10.86 -25.71
CA ALA A 477 32.49 -9.65 -26.49
C ALA A 477 33.11 -8.54 -25.64
N TYR A 478 32.56 -8.31 -24.44
CA TYR A 478 33.09 -7.32 -23.51
C TYR A 478 34.56 -7.57 -23.17
N LEU A 479 34.90 -8.79 -22.74
CA LEU A 479 36.25 -9.14 -22.33
C LEU A 479 37.25 -9.05 -23.47
N GLN A 480 36.91 -9.57 -24.64
CA GLN A 480 37.76 -9.48 -25.81
C GLN A 480 38.11 -8.02 -26.13
N ASN A 481 37.11 -7.17 -26.18
CA ASN A 481 37.28 -5.76 -26.52
C ASN A 481 37.94 -4.93 -25.41
N TYR A 482 37.69 -5.29 -24.14
CA TYR A 482 38.35 -4.67 -22.99
C TYR A 482 39.89 -4.84 -23.09
N PHE A 483 40.38 -6.09 -23.26
CA PHE A 483 41.79 -6.35 -23.34
C PHE A 483 42.43 -5.78 -24.62
N LEU A 484 41.73 -5.88 -25.76
CA LEU A 484 42.25 -5.29 -27.00
C LEU A 484 42.39 -3.76 -26.89
N ASN A 485 41.43 -3.09 -26.33
CA ASN A 485 41.48 -1.64 -26.16
C ASN A 485 42.52 -1.23 -25.10
N LEU A 486 42.54 -1.90 -23.95
CA LEU A 486 43.51 -1.63 -22.89
C LEU A 486 44.94 -1.72 -23.38
N PHE A 487 45.28 -2.82 -24.05
CA PHE A 487 46.63 -3.00 -24.60
C PHE A 487 46.90 -2.08 -25.81
N GLY A 488 45.90 -1.78 -26.64
CA GLY A 488 46.02 -0.83 -27.75
C GLY A 488 46.33 0.60 -27.29
N GLN A 489 45.94 1.00 -26.10
CA GLN A 489 46.29 2.29 -25.50
C GLN A 489 47.76 2.37 -25.04
N ILE A 490 48.35 1.20 -24.70
CA ILE A 490 49.77 1.12 -24.34
C ILE A 490 50.65 1.16 -25.60
N ASN A 491 50.26 0.44 -26.65
CA ASN A 491 50.95 0.39 -27.95
C ASN A 491 49.91 0.17 -29.07
N PRO A 492 49.99 0.89 -30.20
CA PRO A 492 49.12 0.64 -31.36
C PRO A 492 49.11 -0.82 -31.84
N ASN A 493 50.16 -1.58 -31.55
CA ASN A 493 50.17 -3.03 -31.68
C ASN A 493 49.87 -3.66 -30.30
N PRO A 494 48.64 -4.19 -30.07
CA PRO A 494 48.26 -4.73 -28.75
C PRO A 494 49.14 -5.90 -28.29
N ILE A 495 49.75 -6.63 -29.23
CA ILE A 495 50.68 -7.73 -28.93
C ILE A 495 52.01 -7.19 -28.42
N ALA A 496 52.55 -6.13 -29.04
CA ALA A 496 53.75 -5.46 -28.52
C ALA A 496 53.52 -4.87 -27.13
N ALA A 497 52.30 -4.33 -26.87
CA ALA A 497 51.88 -3.86 -25.55
C ALA A 497 51.84 -5.01 -24.54
N LEU A 498 51.19 -6.12 -24.89
CA LEU A 498 51.13 -7.31 -24.06
C LEU A 498 52.52 -7.86 -23.73
N ASN A 499 53.41 -7.94 -24.74
CA ASN A 499 54.80 -8.37 -24.54
C ASN A 499 55.57 -7.40 -23.62
N THR A 500 55.34 -6.10 -23.69
CA THR A 500 55.94 -5.09 -22.83
C THR A 500 55.54 -5.28 -21.39
N VAL A 501 54.25 -5.44 -21.14
CA VAL A 501 53.69 -5.64 -19.77
C VAL A 501 54.14 -6.99 -19.21
N LEU A 502 54.07 -8.07 -19.99
CA LEU A 502 54.49 -9.39 -19.55
C LEU A 502 56.00 -9.50 -19.41
N GLY A 503 56.80 -8.83 -20.28
CA GLY A 503 58.23 -8.75 -20.15
C GLY A 503 58.69 -8.09 -18.86
N GLY A 504 58.02 -7.03 -18.45
CA GLY A 504 58.29 -6.36 -17.19
C GLY A 504 57.99 -7.25 -15.97
N ILE A 505 56.90 -8.02 -16.01
CA ILE A 505 56.55 -9.00 -14.95
C ILE A 505 57.61 -10.14 -14.91
N LEU A 506 58.04 -10.65 -16.09
CA LEU A 506 58.96 -11.76 -16.23
C LEU A 506 60.38 -11.41 -15.76
N PHE A 507 60.90 -10.27 -16.17
CA PHE A 507 62.30 -9.89 -15.96
C PHE A 507 62.47 -8.97 -14.72
N GLY A 508 61.44 -8.35 -14.21
CA GLY A 508 61.47 -7.47 -13.07
C GLY A 508 60.92 -8.07 -11.77
N GLY A 509 60.16 -9.13 -11.85
CA GLY A 509 59.42 -9.70 -10.68
C GLY A 509 58.45 -8.72 -10.03
N ASP A 510 58.16 -7.61 -10.70
CA ASP A 510 57.39 -6.50 -10.17
C ASP A 510 55.99 -6.50 -10.76
N THR A 511 55.06 -7.03 -10.01
CA THR A 511 53.61 -7.03 -10.36
C THR A 511 53.01 -5.64 -10.44
N SER A 512 53.67 -4.60 -9.86
CA SER A 512 53.22 -3.21 -9.94
C SER A 512 53.47 -2.57 -11.32
N MET A 513 54.17 -3.28 -12.24
CA MET A 513 54.39 -2.80 -13.60
C MET A 513 53.11 -2.55 -14.37
N PHE A 514 52.01 -3.30 -14.08
CA PHE A 514 50.71 -3.03 -14.71
C PHE A 514 50.19 -1.66 -14.32
N ASP A 515 50.22 -1.32 -13.05
CA ASP A 515 49.79 -0.03 -12.52
C ASP A 515 50.61 1.15 -13.06
N ARG A 516 51.84 0.89 -13.49
CA ARG A 516 52.69 1.90 -14.18
C ARG A 516 52.30 2.17 -15.61
N TYR A 517 51.77 1.14 -16.31
CA TYR A 517 51.35 1.27 -17.73
C TYR A 517 49.87 1.50 -17.91
N VAL A 518 49.03 1.13 -16.92
CA VAL A 518 47.59 1.27 -16.98
C VAL A 518 47.12 2.31 -15.98
N SER A 519 46.95 3.54 -16.44
CA SER A 519 46.33 4.57 -15.60
C SER A 519 44.84 4.25 -15.34
N PRO A 520 44.23 4.73 -14.24
CA PRO A 520 42.79 4.61 -14.00
C PRO A 520 41.96 5.08 -15.21
N LYS A 521 42.38 6.15 -15.87
CA LYS A 521 41.71 6.68 -17.07
C LYS A 521 41.77 5.69 -18.23
N MET A 522 42.90 5.02 -18.46
CA MET A 522 43.07 4.02 -19.55
C MET A 522 42.17 2.80 -19.28
N ASN A 523 42.18 2.31 -18.05
CA ASN A 523 41.31 1.22 -17.62
C ASN A 523 39.83 1.56 -17.86
N TYR A 524 39.43 2.75 -17.46
CA TYR A 524 38.10 3.29 -17.64
C TYR A 524 37.68 3.39 -19.12
N MET A 525 38.53 3.94 -19.98
CA MET A 525 38.29 3.99 -21.42
C MET A 525 38.16 2.60 -22.05
N ALA A 526 38.92 1.62 -21.55
CA ALA A 526 38.80 0.24 -22.00
C ALA A 526 37.46 -0.40 -21.62
N HIS A 527 36.95 -0.12 -20.41
CA HIS A 527 35.63 -0.57 -19.97
C HIS A 527 34.51 0.07 -20.82
N ALA A 528 34.58 1.39 -21.06
CA ALA A 528 33.61 2.10 -21.89
C ALA A 528 33.56 1.55 -23.33
N PHE A 529 34.73 1.34 -23.93
CA PHE A 529 34.83 0.77 -25.27
C PHE A 529 34.27 -0.67 -25.33
N ALA A 530 34.69 -1.50 -24.37
CA ALA A 530 34.25 -2.88 -24.28
C ALA A 530 32.73 -3.02 -24.15
N ARG A 531 32.13 -2.18 -23.32
CA ARG A 531 30.68 -2.14 -23.14
C ARG A 531 29.98 -1.75 -24.45
N GLY A 532 30.43 -0.68 -25.11
CA GLY A 532 29.86 -0.26 -26.38
C GLY A 532 29.92 -1.32 -27.48
N GLU A 533 31.00 -2.16 -27.50
CA GLU A 533 31.10 -3.27 -28.42
C GLU A 533 30.19 -4.47 -28.03
N ALA A 534 30.11 -4.79 -26.73
CA ALA A 534 29.25 -5.86 -26.25
C ALA A 534 27.76 -5.54 -26.44
N ASP A 535 27.36 -4.29 -26.24
CA ASP A 535 25.99 -3.83 -26.38
C ASP A 535 25.44 -3.88 -27.81
N LYS A 536 26.31 -3.98 -28.83
CA LYS A 536 25.87 -4.20 -30.23
C LYS A 536 25.11 -5.52 -30.41
N ASN A 537 25.27 -6.47 -29.49
CA ASN A 537 24.57 -7.75 -29.51
C ASN A 537 23.21 -7.68 -28.77
N MET A 538 22.93 -6.61 -28.02
CA MET A 538 21.66 -6.45 -27.29
C MET A 538 20.47 -6.37 -28.26
N LEU A 539 19.35 -6.93 -27.85
CA LEU A 539 18.09 -6.82 -28.60
C LEU A 539 17.58 -5.38 -28.51
N LEU A 540 17.50 -4.70 -29.65
CA LEU A 540 17.05 -3.31 -29.68
C LEU A 540 15.55 -3.21 -29.38
N PRO A 541 15.12 -2.32 -28.46
CA PRO A 541 13.71 -2.07 -28.19
C PRO A 541 12.91 -1.83 -29.46
N GLY A 542 11.71 -2.41 -29.54
CA GLY A 542 10.83 -2.32 -30.71
C GLY A 542 11.18 -3.24 -31.88
N SER A 543 12.36 -3.88 -31.92
CA SER A 543 12.73 -4.87 -32.96
C SER A 543 11.86 -6.14 -32.89
N ALA A 544 11.77 -6.90 -33.96
CA ALA A 544 11.04 -8.16 -33.98
C ALA A 544 11.58 -9.18 -32.97
N ALA A 545 12.93 -9.27 -32.84
CA ALA A 545 13.56 -10.13 -31.86
C ALA A 545 13.26 -9.72 -30.42
N PHE A 546 13.30 -8.42 -30.12
CA PHE A 546 12.93 -7.89 -28.82
C PHE A 546 11.47 -8.22 -28.49
N LYS A 547 10.54 -7.95 -29.42
CA LYS A 547 9.09 -8.24 -29.22
C LYS A 547 8.84 -9.73 -28.98
N GLN A 548 9.55 -10.60 -29.69
CA GLN A 548 9.43 -12.04 -29.46
C GLN A 548 9.97 -12.46 -28.08
N ALA A 549 11.15 -11.93 -27.69
CA ALA A 549 11.72 -12.19 -26.38
C ALA A 549 10.81 -11.66 -25.25
N TYR A 550 10.27 -10.45 -25.42
CA TYR A 550 9.28 -9.86 -24.52
C TYR A 550 8.05 -10.75 -24.35
N TYR A 551 7.43 -11.15 -25.46
CA TYR A 551 6.27 -12.04 -25.44
C TYR A 551 6.58 -13.37 -24.73
N ASN A 552 7.69 -14.01 -25.07
CA ASN A 552 8.08 -15.28 -24.44
C ASN A 552 8.31 -15.12 -22.93
N ALA A 553 8.92 -14.01 -22.50
CA ALA A 553 9.18 -13.75 -21.09
C ALA A 553 7.89 -13.47 -20.30
N THR A 554 6.97 -12.66 -20.83
CA THR A 554 5.72 -12.26 -20.13
C THR A 554 4.63 -13.33 -20.16
N THR A 555 4.75 -14.38 -20.95
CA THR A 555 3.80 -15.50 -21.00
C THR A 555 4.25 -16.75 -20.23
N VAL A 556 5.46 -16.72 -19.69
CA VAL A 556 6.01 -17.82 -18.89
C VAL A 556 6.20 -17.37 -17.45
N PRO A 557 5.76 -18.16 -16.46
CA PRO A 557 5.96 -17.84 -15.05
C PRO A 557 7.44 -17.67 -14.69
N ILE A 558 7.71 -16.78 -13.73
CA ILE A 558 9.10 -16.50 -13.28
C ILE A 558 9.79 -17.78 -12.77
N ALA A 559 9.07 -18.64 -12.06
CA ALA A 559 9.56 -19.94 -11.57
C ALA A 559 9.91 -20.93 -12.72
N LYS A 560 9.38 -20.72 -13.93
CA LYS A 560 9.66 -21.52 -15.12
C LYS A 560 10.63 -20.83 -16.09
N GLY A 561 11.30 -19.78 -15.64
CA GLY A 561 12.28 -19.06 -16.43
C GLY A 561 11.73 -17.90 -17.27
N GLY A 562 10.52 -17.45 -17.00
CA GLY A 562 9.90 -16.25 -17.57
C GLY A 562 10.00 -15.03 -16.66
N ALA A 563 9.00 -14.14 -16.77
CA ALA A 563 8.84 -12.95 -15.93
C ALA A 563 7.41 -12.79 -15.39
N ALA A 564 6.46 -13.66 -15.82
CA ALA A 564 5.07 -13.58 -15.39
C ALA A 564 4.92 -13.97 -13.92
N ILE A 565 4.03 -13.27 -13.23
CA ILE A 565 3.56 -13.58 -11.88
C ILE A 565 2.16 -14.15 -12.01
N GLU A 566 1.99 -15.42 -11.68
CA GLU A 566 0.68 -16.07 -11.63
C GLU A 566 0.17 -16.09 -10.21
N ASP A 567 -1.03 -15.60 -10.00
CA ASP A 567 -1.75 -15.73 -8.72
C ASP A 567 -3.27 -15.69 -8.95
N ASN A 568 -3.96 -16.67 -8.35
CA ASN A 568 -5.40 -16.82 -8.36
C ASN A 568 -5.89 -17.15 -6.95
N SER A 569 -5.36 -16.44 -5.98
CA SER A 569 -5.64 -16.64 -4.56
C SER A 569 -7.01 -16.10 -4.17
N MET A 570 -7.56 -16.63 -3.08
CA MET A 570 -8.85 -16.18 -2.57
C MET A 570 -8.93 -16.22 -1.05
N SER A 571 -9.80 -15.37 -0.49
CA SER A 571 -10.21 -15.44 0.91
C SER A 571 -11.71 -15.58 1.05
N ASN A 572 -12.15 -16.47 1.94
CA ASN A 572 -13.55 -16.65 2.34
C ASN A 572 -13.73 -16.13 3.76
N ASN A 573 -14.71 -15.27 3.97
CA ASN A 573 -14.90 -14.54 5.22
C ASN A 573 -16.33 -14.69 5.72
N PHE A 574 -16.47 -14.88 7.02
CA PHE A 574 -17.75 -14.89 7.72
C PHE A 574 -17.66 -14.05 8.98
N GLU A 575 -18.65 -13.19 9.22
CA GLU A 575 -18.69 -12.27 10.35
C GLU A 575 -20.08 -12.21 10.97
N VAL A 576 -20.11 -12.18 12.29
CA VAL A 576 -21.31 -12.00 13.10
C VAL A 576 -21.08 -10.87 14.08
N ASN A 577 -21.96 -9.88 14.11
CA ASN A 577 -21.96 -8.81 15.10
C ASN A 577 -23.37 -8.73 15.72
N TYR A 578 -23.44 -8.70 17.04
CA TYR A 578 -24.69 -8.64 17.79
C TYR A 578 -24.65 -7.55 18.86
N ASN A 579 -25.56 -6.62 18.77
CA ASN A 579 -25.81 -5.62 19.82
C ASN A 579 -26.73 -6.23 20.88
N ALA A 580 -26.15 -6.59 22.02
CA ALA A 580 -26.85 -7.22 23.13
C ALA A 580 -27.31 -6.20 24.19
N SER A 581 -27.21 -4.89 23.94
CA SER A 581 -27.52 -3.82 24.90
C SER A 581 -28.96 -3.91 25.44
N GLU A 582 -29.92 -4.38 24.64
CA GLU A 582 -31.29 -4.58 25.08
C GLU A 582 -31.49 -5.74 26.06
N LEU A 583 -30.51 -6.67 26.15
CA LEU A 583 -30.54 -7.83 27.05
C LEU A 583 -29.95 -7.52 28.42
N VAL A 584 -29.27 -6.38 28.56
CA VAL A 584 -28.58 -6.00 29.79
C VAL A 584 -29.02 -4.59 30.22
N ASN A 585 -29.10 -4.34 31.52
CA ASN A 585 -29.45 -3.04 32.03
C ASN A 585 -28.21 -2.27 32.50
N GLY A 586 -28.11 -1.01 32.10
CA GLY A 586 -27.14 -0.06 32.64
C GLY A 586 -25.78 -0.04 31.98
N PHE A 587 -25.60 -0.73 30.84
CA PHE A 587 -24.43 -0.63 29.95
C PHE A 587 -24.76 -1.17 28.56
N ASP A 588 -24.02 -0.74 27.56
CA ASP A 588 -24.08 -1.26 26.21
C ASP A 588 -23.16 -2.46 26.05
N LEU A 589 -23.62 -3.51 25.37
CA LEU A 589 -22.90 -4.74 25.16
C LEU A 589 -22.89 -5.10 23.67
N GLN A 590 -21.69 -5.23 23.10
CA GLN A 590 -21.47 -5.71 21.75
C GLN A 590 -20.73 -7.05 21.79
N LEU A 591 -21.16 -7.98 20.96
CA LEU A 591 -20.52 -9.30 20.78
C LEU A 591 -20.26 -9.51 19.30
N GLY A 592 -19.14 -10.14 18.97
CA GLY A 592 -18.87 -10.51 17.58
C GLY A 592 -17.96 -11.69 17.44
N ALA A 593 -18.04 -12.32 16.26
CA ALA A 593 -17.18 -13.42 15.84
C ALA A 593 -16.84 -13.27 14.36
N GLN A 594 -15.66 -13.72 13.98
CA GLN A 594 -15.15 -13.71 12.61
C GLN A 594 -14.43 -15.00 12.31
N ALA A 595 -14.64 -15.53 11.10
CA ALA A 595 -13.86 -16.63 10.56
C ALA A 595 -13.36 -16.24 9.17
N ARG A 596 -12.10 -16.52 8.89
CA ARG A 596 -11.46 -16.25 7.59
C ARG A 596 -10.67 -17.47 7.15
N GLN A 597 -10.76 -17.83 5.88
CA GLN A 597 -9.95 -18.87 5.26
C GLN A 597 -9.27 -18.30 4.03
N TYR A 598 -7.98 -18.45 3.94
CA TYR A 598 -7.18 -18.18 2.75
C TYR A 598 -6.98 -19.47 1.94
N VAL A 599 -6.96 -19.31 0.61
CA VAL A 599 -6.60 -20.35 -0.35
C VAL A 599 -5.65 -19.73 -1.35
N LEU A 600 -4.34 -19.97 -1.19
CA LEU A 600 -3.31 -19.41 -2.07
C LEU A 600 -3.08 -20.35 -3.25
N ARG A 601 -2.99 -19.75 -4.46
CA ARG A 601 -2.86 -20.47 -5.74
C ARG A 601 -1.99 -19.68 -6.69
N SER A 602 -0.71 -20.01 -6.72
CA SER A 602 0.25 -19.42 -7.67
C SER A 602 0.89 -20.46 -8.61
N GLY A 603 0.61 -21.75 -8.40
CA GLY A 603 1.24 -22.85 -9.15
C GLY A 603 2.77 -22.83 -9.01
N GLY A 604 3.27 -22.41 -7.83
CA GLY A 604 4.68 -22.28 -7.52
C GLY A 604 5.36 -21.07 -8.16
N SER A 605 4.61 -20.12 -8.74
CA SER A 605 5.22 -18.90 -9.32
C SER A 605 5.50 -17.81 -8.31
N LEU A 606 4.78 -17.82 -7.19
CA LEU A 606 4.93 -16.85 -6.10
C LEU A 606 5.09 -17.53 -4.74
N PHE A 607 4.27 -18.57 -4.48
CA PHE A 607 4.21 -19.28 -3.21
C PHE A 607 4.79 -20.69 -3.29
N THR A 608 4.98 -21.31 -2.12
CA THR A 608 5.42 -22.72 -2.00
C THR A 608 4.27 -23.73 -2.27
N ASP A 609 3.32 -23.36 -3.13
CA ASP A 609 2.17 -24.17 -3.56
C ASP A 609 2.49 -25.05 -4.79
N TYR A 610 3.69 -25.65 -4.83
CA TYR A 610 4.22 -26.41 -5.98
C TYR A 610 3.34 -27.57 -6.43
N ASP A 611 2.75 -28.28 -5.48
CA ASP A 611 1.91 -29.45 -5.73
C ASP A 611 0.42 -29.16 -5.54
N ASP A 612 0.06 -28.49 -4.43
CA ASP A 612 -1.34 -28.24 -4.01
C ASP A 612 -1.51 -26.80 -3.47
N PRO A 613 -2.70 -26.20 -3.64
CA PRO A 613 -3.02 -24.89 -3.05
C PRO A 613 -2.83 -24.87 -1.54
N ILE A 614 -2.26 -23.79 -1.03
CA ILE A 614 -2.07 -23.59 0.41
C ILE A 614 -3.38 -23.13 1.04
N LYS A 615 -3.79 -23.77 2.14
CA LYS A 615 -5.01 -23.39 2.88
C LYS A 615 -4.71 -23.17 4.33
N PHE A 616 -5.11 -22.02 4.86
CA PHE A 616 -5.05 -21.75 6.29
C PHE A 616 -6.22 -20.89 6.75
N SER A 617 -6.54 -20.98 8.05
CA SER A 617 -7.74 -20.36 8.62
C SER A 617 -7.41 -19.53 9.86
N GLN A 618 -8.25 -18.52 10.10
CA GLN A 618 -8.19 -17.62 11.25
C GLN A 618 -9.58 -17.50 11.86
N LEU A 619 -9.65 -17.48 13.18
CA LEU A 619 -10.87 -17.30 13.96
C LEU A 619 -10.66 -16.18 14.97
N GLY A 620 -11.68 -15.33 15.16
CA GLY A 620 -11.66 -14.27 16.16
C GLY A 620 -13.00 -14.12 16.85
N VAL A 621 -12.99 -13.82 18.15
CA VAL A 621 -14.18 -13.47 18.91
C VAL A 621 -13.92 -12.24 19.74
N TYR A 622 -14.88 -11.35 19.85
CA TYR A 622 -14.73 -10.12 20.65
C TYR A 622 -15.97 -9.77 21.45
N THR A 623 -15.75 -8.98 22.48
CA THR A 623 -16.79 -8.31 23.24
C THR A 623 -16.39 -6.86 23.49
N GLN A 624 -17.38 -5.97 23.51
CA GLN A 624 -17.22 -4.58 23.92
C GLN A 624 -18.32 -4.20 24.89
N VAL A 625 -17.94 -3.50 25.96
CA VAL A 625 -18.84 -2.92 26.95
C VAL A 625 -18.62 -1.41 26.98
N GLN A 626 -19.73 -0.64 26.98
CA GLN A 626 -19.70 0.81 27.14
C GLN A 626 -20.66 1.20 28.27
N LYS A 627 -20.24 2.15 29.09
CA LYS A 627 -21.03 2.62 30.22
C LYS A 627 -20.82 4.09 30.45
N ASP A 628 -21.95 4.79 30.62
CA ASP A 628 -21.97 6.16 31.11
C ASP A 628 -22.03 6.18 32.65
N LEU A 629 -21.20 7.02 33.26
CA LEU A 629 -21.05 7.19 34.70
C LEU A 629 -21.25 8.65 35.06
N PHE A 630 -21.67 8.90 36.31
CA PHE A 630 -21.84 10.25 36.84
C PHE A 630 -22.76 11.13 35.99
N ASP A 631 -23.96 10.61 35.64
CA ASP A 631 -24.95 11.27 34.82
C ASP A 631 -24.42 11.70 33.44
N GLY A 632 -23.56 10.85 32.84
CA GLY A 632 -23.00 11.08 31.52
C GLY A 632 -21.73 11.94 31.46
N VAL A 633 -21.22 12.39 32.61
CA VAL A 633 -19.95 13.17 32.67
C VAL A 633 -18.75 12.31 32.25
N VAL A 634 -18.79 11.02 32.52
CA VAL A 634 -17.73 10.08 32.14
C VAL A 634 -18.31 8.95 31.32
N LYS A 635 -17.75 8.69 30.14
CA LYS A 635 -18.08 7.54 29.33
C LYS A 635 -16.87 6.61 29.27
N LEU A 636 -17.04 5.35 29.64
CA LEU A 636 -16.00 4.32 29.59
C LEU A 636 -16.35 3.24 28.56
N THR A 637 -15.35 2.82 27.81
CA THR A 637 -15.45 1.73 26.84
C THR A 637 -14.33 0.73 27.10
N GLY A 638 -14.68 -0.55 27.25
CA GLY A 638 -13.73 -1.66 27.33
C GLY A 638 -14.03 -2.66 26.24
N SER A 639 -13.02 -3.10 25.51
CA SER A 639 -13.13 -4.13 24.49
C SER A 639 -12.07 -5.20 24.69
N MET A 640 -12.38 -6.42 24.31
CA MET A 640 -11.50 -7.55 24.45
C MET A 640 -11.74 -8.49 23.29
N ARG A 641 -10.65 -8.91 22.64
CA ARG A 641 -10.72 -9.83 21.51
C ARG A 641 -9.70 -10.94 21.66
N TYR A 642 -10.06 -12.13 21.25
CA TYR A 642 -9.17 -13.28 21.11
C TYR A 642 -9.19 -13.76 19.65
N ASP A 643 -8.01 -13.89 19.04
CA ASP A 643 -7.82 -14.38 17.69
C ASP A 643 -6.89 -15.60 17.71
N LYS A 644 -7.19 -16.58 16.87
CA LYS A 644 -6.37 -17.77 16.65
C LYS A 644 -6.20 -18.00 15.16
N SER A 645 -4.95 -17.95 14.70
CA SER A 645 -4.55 -18.41 13.39
C SER A 645 -4.13 -19.89 13.44
N GLN A 646 -4.18 -20.58 12.33
CA GLN A 646 -3.86 -22.01 12.27
C GLN A 646 -2.43 -22.33 12.72
N TYR A 647 -1.46 -21.50 12.35
CA TYR A 647 -0.03 -21.74 12.58
C TYR A 647 0.58 -20.90 13.69
N PHE A 648 -0.13 -19.91 14.20
CA PHE A 648 0.37 -19.02 15.25
C PHE A 648 -0.38 -19.20 16.56
N ASP A 649 0.26 -18.85 17.66
CA ASP A 649 -0.37 -18.86 18.97
C ASP A 649 -1.53 -17.86 19.07
N GLY A 650 -2.48 -18.14 19.96
CA GLY A 650 -3.65 -17.30 20.15
C GLY A 650 -3.27 -15.91 20.67
N GLN A 651 -3.84 -14.87 20.05
CA GLN A 651 -3.57 -13.47 20.37
C GLN A 651 -4.73 -12.86 21.14
N PHE A 652 -4.40 -12.15 22.20
CA PHE A 652 -5.34 -11.49 23.09
C PHE A 652 -5.14 -9.98 23.03
N THR A 653 -6.16 -9.24 22.57
CA THR A 653 -6.06 -7.80 22.36
C THR A 653 -7.10 -7.03 23.19
N PRO A 654 -6.73 -6.55 24.38
CA PRO A 654 -7.55 -5.64 25.18
C PRO A 654 -7.46 -4.20 24.66
N ARG A 655 -8.56 -3.47 24.85
CA ARG A 655 -8.67 -2.02 24.67
C ARG A 655 -9.49 -1.42 25.81
N ILE A 656 -9.05 -0.29 26.33
CA ILE A 656 -9.77 0.53 27.29
C ILE A 656 -9.73 1.97 26.80
N GLY A 657 -10.86 2.64 26.74
CA GLY A 657 -10.96 4.04 26.38
C GLY A 657 -11.95 4.77 27.26
N GLY A 658 -11.82 6.06 27.38
CA GLY A 658 -12.73 6.87 28.14
C GLY A 658 -12.77 8.32 27.69
N LEU A 659 -13.90 8.93 28.01
CA LEU A 659 -14.18 10.36 27.82
C LEU A 659 -14.54 10.98 29.14
N ILE A 660 -14.10 12.20 29.34
CA ILE A 660 -14.54 13.09 30.45
C ILE A 660 -15.07 14.35 29.80
N PHE A 661 -16.37 14.55 29.87
CA PHE A 661 -17.03 15.77 29.39
C PHE A 661 -16.81 16.90 30.38
N LEU A 662 -16.04 17.92 29.99
CA LEU A 662 -15.80 19.13 30.78
C LEU A 662 -16.97 20.12 30.64
N SER A 663 -17.60 20.08 29.47
CA SER A 663 -18.82 20.82 29.14
C SER A 663 -19.51 20.16 27.94
N PRO A 664 -20.68 20.57 27.51
CA PRO A 664 -21.33 20.07 26.29
C PRO A 664 -20.48 20.23 25.01
N THR A 665 -19.48 21.11 25.01
CA THR A 665 -18.64 21.46 23.89
C THR A 665 -17.17 21.07 24.09
N GLN A 666 -16.81 20.44 25.23
CA GLN A 666 -15.40 20.11 25.53
C GLN A 666 -15.30 18.75 26.19
N ASN A 667 -14.37 17.95 25.71
CA ASN A 667 -14.03 16.69 26.36
C ASN A 667 -12.52 16.42 26.37
N LEU A 668 -12.11 15.63 27.37
CA LEU A 668 -10.83 14.93 27.39
C LEU A 668 -11.07 13.47 27.04
N ARG A 669 -10.17 12.89 26.27
CA ARG A 669 -10.22 11.46 25.93
C ARG A 669 -8.90 10.78 26.25
N PHE A 670 -8.97 9.51 26.57
CA PHE A 670 -7.83 8.63 26.68
C PHE A 670 -8.15 7.27 26.12
N SER A 671 -7.15 6.62 25.55
CA SER A 671 -7.25 5.22 25.17
C SER A 671 -5.94 4.48 25.42
N TYR A 672 -6.08 3.23 25.81
CA TYR A 672 -5.04 2.22 25.82
C TYR A 672 -5.51 1.07 24.95
N GLN A 673 -4.72 0.68 23.98
CA GLN A 673 -5.10 -0.38 23.06
C GLN A 673 -3.89 -1.17 22.64
N THR A 674 -4.11 -2.47 22.49
CA THR A 674 -3.14 -3.38 21.90
C THR A 674 -3.60 -3.79 20.51
N GLY A 675 -2.67 -4.18 19.69
CA GLY A 675 -2.94 -4.69 18.36
C GLY A 675 -1.88 -5.70 17.97
N PHE A 676 -2.17 -6.50 16.98
CA PHE A 676 -1.21 -7.41 16.37
C PHE A 676 -1.45 -7.49 14.87
N GLN A 677 -0.41 -7.87 14.16
CA GLN A 677 -0.43 -8.17 12.74
C GLN A 677 0.07 -9.59 12.54
N ASN A 678 -0.73 -10.43 11.89
CA ASN A 678 -0.22 -11.70 11.39
C ASN A 678 0.74 -11.43 10.23
N PRO A 679 1.77 -12.27 10.06
CA PRO A 679 2.53 -12.26 8.83
C PRO A 679 1.62 -12.33 7.61
N SER A 680 1.93 -11.56 6.56
CA SER A 680 1.18 -11.56 5.30
C SER A 680 1.23 -12.94 4.62
N SER A 681 0.45 -13.14 3.57
CA SER A 681 0.56 -14.36 2.75
C SER A 681 1.96 -14.53 2.17
N GLN A 682 2.63 -13.42 1.85
CA GLN A 682 4.01 -13.44 1.35
C GLN A 682 5.01 -13.79 2.46
N ASP A 683 4.98 -13.11 3.61
CA ASP A 683 5.86 -13.42 4.74
C ASP A 683 5.79 -14.89 5.16
N GLN A 684 4.61 -15.48 5.00
CA GLN A 684 4.37 -16.87 5.35
C GLN A 684 4.84 -17.86 4.30
N TYR A 685 4.61 -17.58 2.99
CA TYR A 685 4.64 -18.61 1.94
C TYR A 685 5.39 -18.24 0.66
N ILE A 686 5.99 -17.04 0.54
CA ILE A 686 6.73 -16.68 -0.67
C ILE A 686 7.85 -17.70 -0.93
N GLY A 687 7.99 -18.11 -2.19
CA GLY A 687 9.06 -18.98 -2.66
C GLY A 687 9.47 -18.54 -4.06
N LEU A 688 10.27 -17.44 -4.18
CA LEU A 688 10.50 -16.75 -5.44
C LEU A 688 11.99 -16.42 -5.64
N ASP A 689 12.60 -16.92 -6.70
CA ASP A 689 13.95 -16.50 -7.12
C ASP A 689 13.84 -15.22 -7.97
N VAL A 690 14.23 -14.08 -7.40
CA VAL A 690 14.27 -12.77 -8.07
C VAL A 690 15.64 -12.49 -8.72
N GLY A 691 16.49 -13.50 -8.81
CA GLY A 691 17.82 -13.46 -9.45
C GLY A 691 18.92 -12.97 -8.51
N GLN A 692 18.73 -11.89 -7.77
CA GLN A 692 19.69 -11.37 -6.78
C GLN A 692 19.63 -12.15 -5.46
N ALA A 693 18.44 -12.60 -5.09
CA ALA A 693 18.16 -13.42 -3.92
C ALA A 693 16.97 -14.36 -4.19
N VAL A 694 16.81 -15.36 -3.34
CA VAL A 694 15.60 -16.17 -3.24
C VAL A 694 14.79 -15.65 -2.06
N LEU A 695 13.59 -15.16 -2.31
CA LEU A 695 12.66 -14.76 -1.27
C LEU A 695 12.01 -16.01 -0.67
N MET A 696 12.01 -16.15 0.63
CA MET A 696 11.47 -17.30 1.31
C MET A 696 10.63 -16.89 2.53
N GLY A 697 9.32 -17.15 2.46
CA GLY A 697 8.42 -17.09 3.60
C GLY A 697 8.68 -18.24 4.57
N SER A 698 8.64 -17.94 5.86
CA SER A 698 9.13 -18.87 6.87
C SER A 698 8.07 -19.37 7.87
N SER A 699 6.79 -19.46 7.45
CA SER A 699 5.82 -20.20 8.28
C SER A 699 6.22 -21.68 8.38
N PRO A 700 5.87 -22.39 9.47
CA PRO A 700 6.24 -23.79 9.62
C PRO A 700 5.85 -24.67 8.44
N ASP A 701 4.64 -24.50 7.89
CA ASP A 701 4.17 -25.23 6.70
C ASP A 701 4.97 -24.87 5.43
N SER A 702 5.36 -23.60 5.26
CA SER A 702 6.16 -23.16 4.12
C SER A 702 7.58 -23.72 4.16
N ILE A 703 8.20 -23.77 5.34
CA ILE A 703 9.51 -24.37 5.51
C ILE A 703 9.52 -25.82 5.05
N ASP A 704 8.47 -26.59 5.39
CA ASP A 704 8.34 -27.98 4.99
C ASP A 704 8.10 -28.15 3.48
N ARG A 705 7.39 -27.20 2.86
CA ARG A 705 7.06 -27.21 1.42
C ARG A 705 8.22 -26.75 0.55
N PHE A 706 9.04 -25.80 1.04
CA PHE A 706 10.03 -25.12 0.21
C PHE A 706 11.06 -26.10 -0.35
N ASN A 707 11.17 -26.14 -1.68
CA ASN A 707 12.22 -26.83 -2.41
C ASN A 707 12.50 -26.12 -3.74
N MET A 708 13.76 -25.77 -3.99
CA MET A 708 14.19 -25.20 -5.26
C MET A 708 15.49 -25.82 -5.72
N THR A 709 15.62 -26.05 -7.02
CA THR A 709 16.78 -26.69 -7.62
C THR A 709 17.61 -25.67 -8.40
N PHE A 710 18.90 -25.64 -8.12
CA PHE A 710 19.88 -24.72 -8.71
C PHE A 710 21.02 -25.49 -9.38
N THR A 711 21.61 -24.89 -10.41
CA THR A 711 22.78 -25.48 -11.10
C THR A 711 24.03 -24.93 -10.48
N GLY A 712 24.93 -25.79 -9.99
CA GLY A 712 26.24 -25.44 -9.48
C GLY A 712 27.26 -25.16 -10.57
N SER A 713 28.43 -24.66 -10.19
CA SER A 713 29.57 -24.38 -11.06
C SER A 713 30.07 -25.63 -11.84
N ASN A 714 29.85 -26.81 -11.28
CA ASN A 714 30.15 -28.11 -11.86
C ASN A 714 29.04 -28.66 -12.78
N PHE A 715 28.00 -27.86 -13.10
CA PHE A 715 26.81 -28.23 -13.88
C PHE A 715 25.90 -29.28 -13.24
N ASN A 716 26.14 -29.67 -12.00
CA ASN A 716 25.21 -30.51 -11.24
C ASN A 716 24.01 -29.72 -10.73
N GLN A 717 22.91 -30.44 -10.60
CA GLN A 717 21.69 -29.90 -10.00
C GLN A 717 21.69 -30.14 -8.48
N TYR A 718 21.40 -29.12 -7.71
CA TYR A 718 21.33 -29.19 -6.26
C TYR A 718 20.01 -28.61 -5.77
N THR A 719 19.29 -29.38 -4.99
CA THR A 719 18.01 -28.93 -4.40
C THR A 719 18.26 -28.39 -2.99
N ILE A 720 17.90 -27.12 -2.78
CA ILE A 720 17.89 -26.47 -1.47
C ILE A 720 16.45 -26.57 -0.93
N THR A 721 16.32 -27.13 0.26
CA THR A 721 15.04 -27.26 0.96
C THR A 721 14.92 -26.23 2.08
N GLY A 722 13.69 -25.93 2.54
CA GLY A 722 13.48 -24.98 3.63
C GLY A 722 14.23 -25.34 4.92
N PRO A 723 14.23 -26.61 5.39
CA PRO A 723 15.05 -27.01 6.53
C PRO A 723 16.55 -26.75 6.34
N MET A 724 17.07 -26.86 5.10
CA MET A 724 18.47 -26.48 4.83
C MET A 724 18.68 -24.98 4.98
N VAL A 725 17.77 -24.15 4.49
CA VAL A 725 17.85 -22.69 4.64
C VAL A 725 17.87 -22.32 6.12
N MET A 726 16.97 -22.90 6.93
CA MET A 726 16.83 -22.60 8.35
C MET A 726 18.03 -23.03 9.19
N SER A 727 18.70 -24.14 8.86
CA SER A 727 19.73 -24.76 9.70
C SER A 727 21.15 -24.73 9.13
N ASN A 728 21.31 -24.45 7.83
CA ASN A 728 22.60 -24.54 7.13
C ASN A 728 22.92 -23.24 6.39
N SER A 729 22.73 -22.09 7.05
CA SER A 729 22.92 -20.75 6.48
C SER A 729 23.89 -19.90 7.31
N LEU A 730 24.49 -18.91 6.63
CA LEU A 730 25.36 -17.88 7.21
C LEU A 730 24.77 -16.49 6.93
N LEU A 731 24.96 -15.53 7.83
CA LEU A 731 24.58 -14.14 7.58
C LEU A 731 25.33 -13.60 6.36
N ALA A 732 24.59 -13.07 5.39
CA ALA A 732 25.16 -12.69 4.10
C ALA A 732 26.20 -11.56 4.21
N ASN A 733 25.90 -10.50 4.95
CA ASN A 733 26.80 -9.35 5.12
C ASN A 733 28.11 -9.77 5.83
N GLU A 734 28.00 -10.61 6.85
CA GLU A 734 29.16 -11.12 7.61
C GLU A 734 30.04 -12.02 6.76
N PHE A 735 29.43 -12.91 5.97
CA PHE A 735 30.15 -13.79 5.06
C PHE A 735 30.90 -12.97 3.98
N LEU A 736 30.25 -11.97 3.40
CA LEU A 736 30.89 -11.08 2.42
C LEU A 736 32.03 -10.25 3.02
N ALA A 737 31.96 -9.97 4.33
CA ALA A 737 33.04 -9.35 5.09
C ALA A 737 34.12 -10.36 5.54
N GLY A 738 34.01 -11.65 5.19
CA GLY A 738 34.97 -12.69 5.51
C GLY A 738 34.74 -13.41 6.84
N SER A 739 33.57 -13.22 7.47
CA SER A 739 33.20 -13.82 8.78
C SER A 739 32.12 -14.89 8.60
N PHE A 740 32.28 -16.03 9.30
CA PHE A 740 31.32 -17.14 9.25
C PHE A 740 30.37 -17.09 10.45
N VAL A 741 29.30 -16.30 10.35
CA VAL A 741 28.29 -16.16 11.40
C VAL A 741 27.04 -16.94 10.98
N PRO A 742 26.52 -17.90 11.82
CA PRO A 742 25.29 -18.63 11.52
C PRO A 742 24.09 -17.72 11.31
N GLY A 743 23.21 -18.07 10.41
CA GLY A 743 22.00 -17.29 10.08
C GLY A 743 21.03 -17.17 11.25
N ASN A 744 20.92 -18.22 12.10
CA ASN A 744 20.01 -18.27 13.26
C ASN A 744 18.61 -17.78 12.89
N LEU A 745 17.95 -18.54 12.02
CA LEU A 745 16.62 -18.25 11.53
C LEU A 745 15.56 -18.96 12.38
N ASP A 746 14.51 -18.27 12.73
CA ASP A 746 13.32 -18.80 13.37
C ASP A 746 12.11 -18.62 12.43
N PRO A 747 11.05 -19.44 12.53
CA PRO A 747 9.81 -19.21 11.80
C PRO A 747 9.21 -17.86 12.14
N VAL A 748 8.59 -17.22 11.14
CA VAL A 748 7.93 -15.93 11.31
C VAL A 748 6.72 -16.04 12.25
N GLU A 749 6.55 -15.05 13.12
CA GLU A 749 5.47 -14.93 14.09
C GLU A 749 4.76 -13.59 14.01
N PRO A 750 3.54 -13.45 14.59
CA PRO A 750 2.84 -12.16 14.61
C PRO A 750 3.63 -11.08 15.35
N GLN A 751 3.61 -9.87 14.80
CA GLN A 751 4.14 -8.68 15.47
C GLN A 751 3.07 -7.97 16.30
N HIS A 752 3.48 -7.22 17.32
CA HIS A 752 2.61 -6.62 18.32
C HIS A 752 2.81 -5.12 18.45
N VAL A 753 1.73 -4.40 18.80
CA VAL A 753 1.77 -2.99 19.18
C VAL A 753 0.97 -2.76 20.45
N MET A 754 1.49 -1.88 21.29
CA MET A 754 0.81 -1.31 22.45
C MET A 754 0.80 0.20 22.28
N SER A 755 -0.39 0.79 22.21
CA SER A 755 -0.57 2.23 21.96
C SER A 755 -1.34 2.89 23.09
N ARG A 756 -0.90 4.07 23.46
CA ARG A 756 -1.54 4.96 24.43
C ARG A 756 -1.83 6.28 23.75
N GLU A 757 -3.03 6.79 23.94
CA GLU A 757 -3.45 8.07 23.34
C GLU A 757 -4.15 8.94 24.37
N PHE A 758 -3.87 10.23 24.34
CA PHE A 758 -4.57 11.27 25.08
C PHE A 758 -5.00 12.37 24.12
N GLY A 759 -6.19 12.90 24.30
CA GLY A 759 -6.69 13.95 23.43
C GLY A 759 -7.62 14.93 24.14
N TYR A 760 -7.80 16.07 23.51
CA TYR A 760 -8.75 17.11 23.88
C TYR A 760 -9.53 17.54 22.65
N ARG A 761 -10.84 17.65 22.79
CA ARG A 761 -11.74 18.19 21.77
C ARG A 761 -12.50 19.39 22.29
N PHE A 762 -12.56 20.39 21.43
CA PHE A 762 -13.44 21.56 21.61
C PHE A 762 -14.33 21.70 20.38
N ASN A 763 -15.64 21.80 20.59
CA ASN A 763 -16.65 21.93 19.54
C ASN A 763 -17.50 23.16 19.80
N GLY A 764 -17.03 24.32 19.33
CA GLY A 764 -17.77 25.57 19.38
C GLY A 764 -18.53 25.81 18.07
N LYS A 765 -19.46 26.79 18.10
CA LYS A 765 -20.28 27.10 16.89
C LYS A 765 -19.49 27.50 15.64
N LYS A 766 -18.32 28.11 15.79
CA LYS A 766 -17.50 28.60 14.66
C LYS A 766 -16.09 28.00 14.63
N VAL A 767 -15.69 27.33 15.69
CA VAL A 767 -14.34 26.80 15.84
C VAL A 767 -14.41 25.40 16.39
N SER A 768 -13.75 24.48 15.71
CA SER A 768 -13.52 23.12 16.13
C SER A 768 -12.03 22.89 16.32
N LEU A 769 -11.63 22.28 17.43
CA LEU A 769 -10.24 21.95 17.74
C LEU A 769 -10.14 20.51 18.22
N ASP A 770 -9.29 19.72 17.60
CA ASP A 770 -8.96 18.37 18.05
C ASP A 770 -7.45 18.24 18.20
N VAL A 771 -7.00 17.92 19.41
CA VAL A 771 -5.59 17.67 19.74
C VAL A 771 -5.45 16.25 20.24
N SER A 772 -4.48 15.50 19.74
CA SER A 772 -4.13 14.18 20.24
C SER A 772 -2.64 13.98 20.32
N ALA A 773 -2.21 13.27 21.37
CA ALA A 773 -0.84 12.79 21.55
C ALA A 773 -0.86 11.28 21.72
N TYR A 774 0.06 10.57 21.10
CA TYR A 774 0.15 9.12 21.18
C TYR A 774 1.58 8.64 21.44
N TRP A 775 1.69 7.47 22.05
CA TRP A 775 2.91 6.68 22.25
C TRP A 775 2.61 5.24 21.90
N SER A 776 3.42 4.64 21.05
CA SER A 776 3.25 3.25 20.62
C SER A 776 4.57 2.51 20.73
N ASP A 777 4.52 1.32 21.35
CA ASP A 777 5.64 0.40 21.49
C ASP A 777 5.36 -0.82 20.61
N PHE A 778 6.28 -1.13 19.71
CA PHE A 778 6.23 -2.27 18.81
C PHE A 778 7.22 -3.32 19.25
N SER A 779 6.85 -4.58 19.11
CA SER A 779 7.69 -5.71 19.46
C SER A 779 7.47 -6.89 18.52
N ASN A 780 8.43 -7.78 18.44
CA ASN A 780 8.43 -8.93 17.55
C ASN A 780 8.26 -8.51 16.10
N PHE A 781 9.01 -7.51 15.66
CA PHE A 781 8.87 -6.88 14.35
C PHE A 781 9.21 -7.87 13.24
N ILE A 782 8.37 -7.95 12.20
CA ILE A 782 8.65 -8.78 11.03
C ILE A 782 9.65 -8.04 10.14
N ALA A 783 10.72 -8.71 9.77
CA ALA A 783 11.77 -8.20 8.89
C ALA A 783 12.47 -9.34 8.16
N SER A 784 12.96 -9.06 6.96
CA SER A 784 13.72 -10.06 6.19
C SER A 784 15.16 -10.12 6.66
N LYS A 785 15.72 -11.33 6.69
CA LYS A 785 17.11 -11.61 7.04
C LYS A 785 17.84 -12.23 5.85
N ASN A 786 18.90 -11.57 5.40
CA ASN A 786 19.69 -12.06 4.28
C ASN A 786 20.72 -13.08 4.73
N VAL A 787 20.65 -14.29 4.16
CA VAL A 787 21.56 -15.39 4.47
C VAL A 787 22.13 -16.04 3.21
N ILE A 788 23.29 -16.63 3.33
CA ILE A 788 23.93 -17.45 2.30
C ILE A 788 23.71 -18.92 2.63
N VAL A 789 23.22 -19.69 1.68
CA VAL A 789 22.98 -21.12 1.80
C VAL A 789 23.87 -21.87 0.79
N PRO A 790 24.79 -22.71 1.25
CA PRO A 790 25.59 -23.58 0.36
C PRO A 790 24.70 -24.55 -0.39
N MET A 791 24.94 -24.74 -1.69
CA MET A 791 24.16 -25.67 -2.53
C MET A 791 24.34 -27.13 -2.11
N TYR A 792 25.48 -27.44 -1.52
CA TYR A 792 25.80 -28.79 -1.03
C TYR A 792 26.72 -28.73 0.20
N GLY A 793 26.74 -29.84 0.94
CA GLY A 793 27.52 -29.98 2.18
C GLY A 793 26.81 -29.37 3.40
N SER A 794 27.42 -29.51 4.57
CA SER A 794 26.90 -29.00 5.84
C SER A 794 27.94 -28.11 6.53
N LEU A 795 27.50 -26.98 7.03
CA LEU A 795 28.28 -26.06 7.83
C LEU A 795 28.71 -26.69 9.16
N ALA A 796 27.83 -27.50 9.74
CA ALA A 796 28.06 -28.15 11.04
C ALA A 796 29.28 -29.09 11.06
N ASN A 797 29.59 -29.72 9.93
CA ASN A 797 30.75 -30.61 9.80
C ASN A 797 31.84 -30.07 8.87
N GLY A 798 31.69 -28.82 8.40
CA GLY A 798 32.64 -28.14 7.53
C GLY A 798 32.63 -28.57 6.06
N SER A 799 31.78 -29.55 5.63
CA SER A 799 31.77 -30.03 4.25
C SER A 799 31.19 -28.98 3.27
N ALA A 800 30.45 -27.97 3.74
CA ALA A 800 29.95 -26.85 2.95
C ALA A 800 31.05 -25.89 2.46
N LEU A 801 32.26 -25.91 3.07
CA LEU A 801 33.34 -25.01 2.68
C LEU A 801 33.75 -25.20 1.21
N ALA A 802 33.62 -26.42 0.67
CA ALA A 802 33.90 -26.70 -0.73
C ALA A 802 32.90 -25.98 -1.66
N ALA A 803 31.59 -25.94 -1.29
CA ALA A 803 30.60 -25.21 -2.05
C ALA A 803 30.83 -23.69 -1.97
N LEU A 804 31.11 -23.18 -0.79
CA LEU A 804 31.36 -21.74 -0.57
C LEU A 804 32.61 -21.28 -1.34
N ALA A 805 33.69 -22.09 -1.33
CA ALA A 805 34.93 -21.79 -2.07
C ALA A 805 34.74 -21.85 -3.59
N ALA A 806 33.81 -22.69 -4.07
CA ALA A 806 33.46 -22.80 -5.48
C ALA A 806 32.50 -21.69 -5.96
N GLY A 807 31.94 -20.90 -5.05
CA GLY A 807 30.86 -19.96 -5.33
C GLY A 807 29.49 -20.64 -5.53
N ASP A 808 29.35 -21.91 -5.13
CA ASP A 808 28.12 -22.70 -5.22
C ASP A 808 27.26 -22.46 -3.99
N PHE A 809 26.70 -21.26 -3.89
CA PHE A 809 25.75 -20.87 -2.87
C PHE A 809 24.67 -19.96 -3.44
N LYS A 810 23.58 -19.80 -2.70
CA LYS A 810 22.52 -18.85 -3.02
C LYS A 810 22.30 -17.89 -1.85
N ILE A 811 21.98 -16.64 -2.18
CA ILE A 811 21.52 -15.66 -1.20
C ILE A 811 20.02 -15.87 -1.03
N PHE A 812 19.57 -15.99 0.20
CA PHE A 812 18.16 -16.02 0.59
C PHE A 812 17.83 -14.80 1.39
N SER A 813 16.66 -14.21 1.12
CA SER A 813 16.00 -13.23 1.97
C SER A 813 14.84 -13.95 2.65
N VAL A 814 14.99 -14.24 3.94
CA VAL A 814 14.05 -15.04 4.72
C VAL A 814 13.30 -14.15 5.69
N ASP A 815 11.97 -14.20 5.65
CA ASP A 815 11.15 -13.44 6.59
C ASP A 815 11.27 -14.05 7.99
N ASN A 816 11.53 -13.17 8.97
CA ASN A 816 11.88 -13.53 10.33
C ASN A 816 11.40 -12.43 11.27
N ASN A 817 11.45 -12.65 12.57
CA ASN A 817 11.21 -11.61 13.56
C ASN A 817 12.51 -11.09 14.17
N THR A 818 12.51 -9.81 14.51
CA THR A 818 13.60 -9.21 15.28
C THR A 818 13.19 -8.97 16.73
N ASN A 819 14.14 -9.09 17.64
CA ASN A 819 13.97 -8.76 19.06
C ASN A 819 14.03 -7.25 19.32
N GLU A 820 14.22 -6.44 18.29
CA GLU A 820 14.27 -4.99 18.40
C GLU A 820 12.93 -4.43 18.90
N LYS A 821 13.02 -3.49 19.84
CA LYS A 821 11.86 -2.74 20.32
C LYS A 821 11.85 -1.37 19.70
N VAL A 822 10.83 -1.11 18.93
CA VAL A 822 10.64 0.16 18.25
C VAL A 822 9.57 0.95 18.99
N SER A 823 9.92 2.16 19.43
CA SER A 823 8.96 3.08 20.04
C SER A 823 8.72 4.28 19.15
N THR A 824 7.46 4.67 19.03
CA THR A 824 7.05 5.86 18.28
C THR A 824 6.20 6.78 19.15
N MET A 825 6.29 8.08 18.89
CA MET A 825 5.41 9.06 19.50
C MET A 825 5.01 10.13 18.51
N GLY A 826 3.90 10.78 18.78
CA GLY A 826 3.47 11.90 17.95
C GLY A 826 2.37 12.73 18.56
N VAL A 827 2.19 13.89 17.95
CA VAL A 827 1.14 14.85 18.29
C VAL A 827 0.46 15.28 17.01
N THR A 828 -0.87 15.30 17.01
CA THR A 828 -1.66 15.86 15.92
C THR A 828 -2.58 16.94 16.44
N VAL A 829 -2.69 18.04 15.69
CA VAL A 829 -3.59 19.16 15.98
C VAL A 829 -4.39 19.43 14.71
N GLY A 830 -5.69 19.50 14.84
CA GLY A 830 -6.62 19.94 13.78
C GLY A 830 -7.43 21.13 14.27
N LEU A 831 -7.52 22.13 13.45
CA LEU A 831 -8.31 23.34 13.66
C LEU A 831 -9.16 23.59 12.43
N ASP A 832 -10.47 23.66 12.62
CA ASP A 832 -11.43 24.08 11.60
C ASP A 832 -12.20 25.29 12.11
N THR A 833 -12.35 26.31 11.26
CA THR A 833 -13.02 27.53 11.65
C THR A 833 -13.65 28.25 10.47
N LYS A 834 -14.81 28.87 10.70
CA LYS A 834 -15.41 29.80 9.74
C LYS A 834 -14.88 31.21 9.94
N ILE A 835 -14.21 31.73 8.90
CA ILE A 835 -13.73 33.11 8.86
C ILE A 835 -14.79 33.96 8.13
N ILE A 836 -15.35 34.99 8.81
CA ILE A 836 -16.33 35.93 8.23
C ILE A 836 -17.58 35.18 7.66
N ASP A 837 -18.03 34.10 8.32
CA ASP A 837 -19.22 33.28 8.00
C ASP A 837 -19.27 32.68 6.58
N LYS A 838 -18.37 33.06 5.67
CA LYS A 838 -18.34 32.62 4.27
C LYS A 838 -17.09 31.81 3.89
N PHE A 839 -16.06 31.83 4.69
CA PHE A 839 -14.81 31.16 4.40
C PHE A 839 -14.53 30.09 5.44
N ASP A 840 -14.41 28.86 4.97
CA ASP A 840 -13.98 27.72 5.79
C ASP A 840 -12.45 27.65 5.75
N PHE A 841 -11.82 27.70 6.91
CA PHE A 841 -10.37 27.56 7.07
C PHE A 841 -10.07 26.32 7.90
N GLY A 842 -9.31 25.42 7.33
CA GLY A 842 -8.76 24.24 7.99
C GLY A 842 -7.24 24.33 8.13
N ALA A 843 -6.74 23.89 9.26
CA ALA A 843 -5.31 23.75 9.50
C ALA A 843 -5.03 22.46 10.26
N SER A 844 -4.04 21.70 9.85
CA SER A 844 -3.57 20.54 10.62
C SER A 844 -2.05 20.55 10.74
N PHE A 845 -1.59 20.10 11.89
CA PHE A 845 -0.18 19.88 12.21
C PHE A 845 0.00 18.47 12.75
N SER A 846 1.03 17.78 12.28
CA SER A 846 1.41 16.46 12.76
C SER A 846 2.91 16.41 13.03
N TYR A 847 3.27 15.92 14.21
CA TYR A 847 4.63 15.58 14.60
C TYR A 847 4.68 14.08 14.84
N ASN A 848 5.63 13.37 14.23
CA ASN A 848 5.83 11.93 14.42
C ASN A 848 7.34 11.67 14.59
N GLU A 849 7.69 10.89 15.57
CA GLU A 849 9.07 10.53 15.83
C GLU A 849 9.17 9.05 16.21
N MET A 850 10.23 8.42 15.73
CA MET A 850 10.62 7.07 16.11
C MET A 850 11.94 7.14 16.88
N ASP A 851 12.00 6.46 18.04
CA ASP A 851 13.23 6.30 18.79
C ASP A 851 14.11 5.23 18.12
N ARG A 852 15.26 5.64 17.63
CA ARG A 852 16.27 4.78 16.98
C ARG A 852 17.44 4.42 17.89
N SER A 853 17.44 4.85 19.15
CA SER A 853 18.61 4.77 20.02
C SER A 853 19.10 3.34 20.33
N ASN A 854 18.20 2.36 20.23
CA ASN A 854 18.47 0.95 20.53
C ASN A 854 18.22 0.01 19.33
N ILE A 855 18.13 0.55 18.11
CA ILE A 855 17.87 -0.24 16.90
C ILE A 855 19.18 -0.47 16.17
N ASP A 856 19.43 -1.71 15.71
CA ASP A 856 20.58 -2.03 14.86
C ASP A 856 20.57 -1.11 13.63
N PRO A 857 21.65 -0.39 13.31
CA PRO A 857 21.74 0.48 12.15
C PRO A 857 21.47 -0.23 10.80
N ASN A 858 21.65 -1.55 10.74
CA ASN A 858 21.37 -2.36 9.55
C ASN A 858 19.90 -2.83 9.48
N PHE A 859 19.10 -2.56 10.52
CA PHE A 859 17.70 -2.91 10.53
C PHE A 859 16.85 -1.85 9.85
N GLU A 860 16.20 -2.22 8.76
CA GLU A 860 15.26 -1.36 8.04
C GLU A 860 13.91 -1.35 8.75
N THR A 861 13.58 -0.22 9.36
CA THR A 861 12.34 -0.10 10.13
C THR A 861 11.10 0.15 9.28
N GLY A 862 11.28 0.69 8.07
CA GLY A 862 10.20 1.11 7.20
C GLY A 862 9.33 2.22 7.82
N PHE A 863 9.85 3.03 8.74
CA PHE A 863 9.08 4.11 9.37
C PHE A 863 8.57 5.14 8.38
N ASN A 864 9.40 5.54 7.40
CA ASN A 864 9.05 6.24 6.16
C ASN A 864 8.08 7.43 6.35
N THR A 865 8.24 8.16 7.43
CA THR A 865 7.30 9.20 7.83
C THR A 865 8.04 10.48 8.19
N PRO A 866 7.65 11.62 7.60
CA PRO A 866 8.25 12.90 7.95
C PRO A 866 7.94 13.26 9.41
N LYS A 867 8.95 13.81 10.06
CA LYS A 867 8.86 14.26 11.46
C LYS A 867 7.80 15.36 11.64
N VAL A 868 7.71 16.26 10.66
CA VAL A 868 6.75 17.37 10.67
C VAL A 868 5.96 17.40 9.39
N ARG A 869 4.63 17.49 9.52
CA ARG A 869 3.69 17.72 8.40
C ARG A 869 2.70 18.80 8.80
N THR A 870 2.39 19.67 7.87
CA THR A 870 1.35 20.69 8.03
C THR A 870 0.47 20.74 6.78
N LYS A 871 -0.80 21.01 6.98
CA LYS A 871 -1.77 21.19 5.90
C LYS A 871 -2.64 22.38 6.22
N PHE A 872 -2.98 23.13 5.20
CA PHE A 872 -3.87 24.28 5.28
C PHE A 872 -4.88 24.18 4.15
N SER A 873 -6.13 24.52 4.43
CA SER A 873 -7.18 24.67 3.43
C SER A 873 -7.91 25.98 3.65
N LEU A 874 -8.30 26.60 2.57
CA LEU A 874 -9.17 27.77 2.56
C LEU A 874 -10.17 27.60 1.42
N GLY A 875 -11.44 27.63 1.77
CA GLY A 875 -12.51 27.45 0.81
C GLY A 875 -13.73 28.31 1.13
N SER A 876 -14.68 28.28 0.22
CA SER A 876 -16.03 28.81 0.41
C SER A 876 -16.98 27.99 -0.44
N THR A 877 -18.05 27.52 0.17
CA THR A 877 -19.11 26.77 -0.51
C THR A 877 -20.09 27.68 -1.24
N GLU A 878 -20.18 28.96 -0.84
CA GLU A 878 -21.10 29.96 -1.34
C GLU A 878 -20.43 31.33 -1.46
N LEU A 879 -19.29 31.40 -2.19
CA LEU A 879 -18.61 32.70 -2.38
C LEU A 879 -19.49 33.66 -3.19
N ALA A 880 -20.19 33.12 -4.17
CA ALA A 880 -21.22 33.78 -4.95
C ALA A 880 -22.29 32.73 -5.33
N ASP A 881 -23.42 33.16 -5.90
CA ASP A 881 -24.47 32.26 -6.35
C ASP A 881 -23.87 31.19 -7.29
N ASN A 882 -24.05 29.91 -6.96
CA ASN A 882 -23.57 28.77 -7.74
C ASN A 882 -22.04 28.68 -7.92
N PHE A 883 -21.26 29.34 -7.05
CA PHE A 883 -19.80 29.31 -7.15
C PHE A 883 -19.15 29.02 -5.82
N ALA A 884 -18.34 27.96 -5.79
CA ALA A 884 -17.50 27.57 -4.66
C ALA A 884 -16.05 27.43 -5.10
N PHE A 885 -15.11 27.56 -4.16
CA PHE A 885 -13.70 27.27 -4.39
C PHE A 885 -13.05 26.64 -3.17
N ASN A 886 -11.95 25.95 -3.40
CA ASN A 886 -11.06 25.46 -2.34
C ASN A 886 -9.61 25.53 -2.81
N VAL A 887 -8.71 25.96 -1.90
CA VAL A 887 -7.26 25.95 -2.11
C VAL A 887 -6.64 25.24 -0.92
N SER A 888 -5.69 24.36 -1.17
CA SER A 888 -4.94 23.66 -0.13
C SER A 888 -3.43 23.82 -0.32
N ALA A 889 -2.71 23.80 0.80
CA ALA A 889 -1.27 23.81 0.86
C ALA A 889 -0.81 22.72 1.83
N ARG A 890 0.19 21.91 1.42
CA ARG A 890 0.72 20.82 2.22
C ARG A 890 2.23 20.93 2.29
N TYR A 891 2.77 20.68 3.47
CA TYR A 891 4.21 20.67 3.72
C TYR A 891 4.64 19.43 4.47
N HIS A 892 5.79 18.90 4.14
CA HIS A 892 6.54 17.97 4.98
C HIS A 892 8.03 18.30 4.98
N ASN A 893 8.72 18.02 6.11
CA ASN A 893 10.17 18.10 6.16
C ASN A 893 10.81 16.88 5.49
N ALA A 894 12.11 16.97 5.20
CA ALA A 894 12.88 15.85 4.68
C ALA A 894 12.88 14.67 5.66
N PHE A 895 12.85 13.45 5.15
CA PHE A 895 12.86 12.22 5.93
C PHE A 895 13.52 11.07 5.18
N LEU A 896 13.99 10.07 5.93
CA LEU A 896 14.56 8.84 5.39
C LEU A 896 13.42 7.91 4.96
N TRP A 897 13.53 7.39 3.74
CA TRP A 897 12.75 6.29 3.23
C TRP A 897 13.61 5.02 3.22
N GLU A 898 13.11 3.93 3.81
CA GLU A 898 13.72 2.63 3.88
C GLU A 898 12.83 1.61 3.18
N SER A 899 13.38 0.90 2.21
CA SER A 899 12.67 -0.18 1.51
C SER A 899 13.65 -1.14 0.85
N SER A 900 13.22 -2.38 0.66
CA SER A 900 13.99 -3.40 -0.07
C SER A 900 14.33 -3.02 -1.52
N PHE A 901 13.63 -2.04 -2.12
CA PHE A 901 13.96 -1.53 -3.44
C PHE A 901 15.14 -0.56 -3.39
N LEU A 902 15.04 0.50 -2.60
CA LEU A 902 16.08 1.54 -2.48
C LEU A 902 15.85 2.39 -1.23
N ASN A 903 16.92 2.62 -0.46
CA ASN A 903 16.93 3.58 0.63
C ASN A 903 17.33 4.97 0.11
N GLY A 904 16.65 6.01 0.59
CA GLY A 904 16.97 7.38 0.17
C GLY A 904 16.30 8.44 1.01
N VAL A 905 16.72 9.68 0.84
CA VAL A 905 16.13 10.83 1.55
C VAL A 905 15.08 11.48 0.66
N ILE A 906 13.84 11.50 1.12
CA ILE A 906 12.78 12.30 0.50
C ILE A 906 12.99 13.77 0.90
N PRO A 907 13.12 14.69 -0.06
CA PRO A 907 13.36 16.11 0.24
C PRO A 907 12.15 16.77 0.92
N ALA A 908 12.40 17.82 1.69
CA ALA A 908 11.34 18.70 2.20
C ALA A 908 10.66 19.45 1.05
N MET A 909 9.33 19.56 1.11
CA MET A 909 8.61 20.23 0.04
C MET A 909 7.27 20.82 0.47
N TRP A 910 6.79 21.76 -0.35
CA TRP A 910 5.43 22.27 -0.37
C TRP A 910 4.73 21.84 -1.65
N THR A 911 3.46 21.44 -1.53
CA THR A 911 2.54 21.24 -2.66
C THR A 911 1.32 22.14 -2.48
N PHE A 912 0.79 22.62 -3.60
CA PHE A 912 -0.37 23.50 -3.62
C PHE A 912 -1.40 22.98 -4.62
N ASP A 913 -2.64 22.89 -4.17
CA ASP A 913 -3.75 22.44 -4.99
C ASP A 913 -4.89 23.46 -4.95
N ALA A 914 -5.68 23.54 -6.01
CA ALA A 914 -6.83 24.41 -6.10
C ALA A 914 -7.97 23.78 -6.88
N ALA A 915 -9.22 24.07 -6.48
CA ALA A 915 -10.40 23.67 -7.21
C ALA A 915 -11.47 24.78 -7.17
N MET A 916 -12.21 24.92 -8.26
CA MET A 916 -13.37 25.79 -8.41
C MET A 916 -14.56 24.94 -8.84
N ASN A 917 -15.70 25.15 -8.22
CA ASN A 917 -16.94 24.45 -8.51
C ASN A 917 -17.98 25.46 -8.98
N PHE A 918 -18.67 25.11 -10.06
CA PHE A 918 -19.76 25.88 -10.62
C PHE A 918 -21.01 25.00 -10.68
N ASP A 919 -22.03 25.36 -9.96
CA ASP A 919 -23.33 24.68 -10.01
C ASP A 919 -24.13 25.19 -11.22
N VAL A 920 -24.77 24.29 -11.94
CA VAL A 920 -25.64 24.56 -13.08
C VAL A 920 -27.03 24.01 -12.77
N PRO A 921 -27.83 24.74 -11.97
CA PRO A 921 -29.11 24.22 -11.43
C PRO A 921 -30.13 23.86 -12.51
N GLU A 922 -30.10 24.53 -13.67
CA GLU A 922 -31.06 24.32 -14.75
C GLU A 922 -31.04 22.89 -15.32
N ILE A 923 -29.88 22.21 -15.18
CA ILE A 923 -29.69 20.82 -15.64
C ILE A 923 -29.24 19.91 -14.50
N ASN A 924 -29.38 20.36 -13.26
CA ASN A 924 -28.94 19.64 -12.06
C ASN A 924 -27.52 19.07 -12.20
N SER A 925 -26.58 19.95 -12.48
CA SER A 925 -25.19 19.57 -12.79
C SER A 925 -24.18 20.46 -12.09
N LYS A 926 -22.95 19.97 -12.01
CA LYS A 926 -21.80 20.68 -11.46
C LYS A 926 -20.59 20.58 -12.39
N VAL A 927 -19.87 21.67 -12.56
CA VAL A 927 -18.58 21.73 -13.25
C VAL A 927 -17.51 22.03 -12.22
N LYS A 928 -16.52 21.16 -12.11
CA LYS A 928 -15.34 21.32 -11.25
C LYS A 928 -14.11 21.53 -12.13
N ILE A 929 -13.35 22.58 -11.88
CA ILE A 929 -12.06 22.84 -12.50
C ILE A 929 -11.01 22.75 -11.40
N GLY A 930 -10.03 21.88 -11.55
CA GLY A 930 -9.03 21.65 -10.51
C GLY A 930 -7.61 21.54 -11.04
N ALA A 931 -6.66 21.81 -10.14
CA ALA A 931 -5.24 21.68 -10.36
C ALA A 931 -4.58 21.15 -9.09
N VAL A 932 -3.91 20.03 -9.20
CA VAL A 932 -3.09 19.40 -8.14
C VAL A 932 -1.64 19.70 -8.44
N ASN A 933 -0.89 20.10 -7.41
CA ASN A 933 0.51 20.55 -7.54
C ASN A 933 0.66 21.61 -8.63
N PHE A 934 -0.16 22.65 -8.60
CA PHE A 934 -0.21 23.66 -9.67
C PHE A 934 1.06 24.52 -9.78
N THR A 935 2.01 24.39 -8.86
CA THR A 935 3.32 25.04 -8.95
C THR A 935 4.23 24.39 -10.00
N GLY A 936 3.89 23.20 -10.50
CA GLY A 936 4.55 22.54 -11.63
C GLY A 936 5.89 21.88 -11.30
N LYS A 937 6.27 21.78 -10.03
CA LYS A 937 7.52 21.15 -9.64
C LYS A 937 7.29 19.67 -9.34
N ASP A 938 7.95 18.80 -10.10
CA ASP A 938 7.94 17.35 -9.83
C ASP A 938 8.54 17.04 -8.45
N TYR A 939 7.99 16.03 -7.78
CA TYR A 939 8.43 15.66 -6.44
C TYR A 939 8.48 14.15 -6.24
N MET A 940 9.40 13.74 -5.37
CA MET A 940 9.62 12.35 -5.02
C MET A 940 8.73 11.96 -3.82
N MET A 941 8.00 10.85 -3.94
CA MET A 941 7.33 10.21 -2.81
C MET A 941 8.05 8.96 -2.32
N MET A 942 8.72 8.25 -3.22
CA MET A 942 9.50 7.05 -2.91
C MET A 942 10.74 7.02 -3.81
N PRO A 943 11.92 6.67 -3.29
CA PRO A 943 13.13 6.54 -4.11
C PRO A 943 12.95 5.48 -5.21
N GLY A 944 13.31 5.84 -6.43
CA GLY A 944 13.21 4.97 -7.61
C GLY A 944 11.80 4.77 -8.15
N SER A 945 10.76 5.39 -7.58
CA SER A 945 9.46 5.53 -8.24
C SER A 945 9.47 6.70 -9.23
N GLY A 946 8.44 6.79 -10.08
CA GLY A 946 8.21 7.99 -10.89
C GLY A 946 8.01 9.24 -9.99
N MET A 947 8.61 10.36 -10.38
CA MET A 947 8.36 11.64 -9.73
C MET A 947 6.91 12.04 -9.96
N ILE A 948 6.23 12.55 -8.95
CA ILE A 948 4.86 13.03 -9.07
C ILE A 948 4.87 14.43 -9.67
N GLY A 949 4.22 14.59 -10.80
CA GLY A 949 4.06 15.88 -11.48
C GLY A 949 2.78 16.63 -11.09
N SER A 950 2.27 17.43 -12.01
CA SER A 950 1.03 18.17 -11.85
C SER A 950 -0.14 17.49 -12.54
N GLN A 951 -1.36 17.72 -12.04
CA GLN A 951 -2.59 17.30 -12.69
C GLN A 951 -3.53 18.50 -12.84
N TYR A 952 -4.03 18.72 -14.06
CA TYR A 952 -5.03 19.73 -14.38
C TYR A 952 -6.26 19.04 -14.92
N TYR A 953 -7.46 19.36 -14.41
CA TYR A 953 -8.65 18.62 -14.80
C TYR A 953 -9.92 19.48 -14.81
N VAL A 954 -10.87 19.07 -15.64
CA VAL A 954 -12.23 19.55 -15.63
C VAL A 954 -13.15 18.34 -15.48
N THR A 955 -14.03 18.39 -14.49
CA THR A 955 -15.05 17.36 -14.25
C THR A 955 -16.43 17.96 -14.46
N PHE A 956 -17.25 17.31 -15.25
CA PHE A 956 -18.68 17.56 -15.35
C PHE A 956 -19.41 16.45 -14.60
N THR A 957 -20.29 16.80 -13.67
CA THR A 957 -21.11 15.86 -12.90
C THR A 957 -22.59 16.16 -13.11
N LEU A 958 -23.34 15.15 -13.52
CA LEU A 958 -24.80 15.19 -13.66
C LEU A 958 -25.43 14.55 -12.43
N ASN A 959 -26.44 15.22 -11.85
CA ASN A 959 -27.13 14.79 -10.62
C ASN A 959 -26.10 14.39 -9.53
N PRO A 960 -25.31 15.37 -9.05
CA PRO A 960 -24.19 15.13 -8.13
C PRO A 960 -24.64 14.58 -6.77
#